data_7d8563e953032ef55ac0b0f6c6e9a109
#
_entry.id   7d8563e953032ef55ac0b0f6c6e9a109
#
_cell.length_a   1.000
_cell.length_b   1.000
_cell.length_c   1.000
_cell.angle_alpha   90.00
_cell.angle_beta   90.00
_cell.angle_gamma   90.00
#
_symmetry.space_group_name_H-M   'P 1'
#
loop_
_entity.id
_entity.type
_entity.pdbx_description
1 polymer ?
#
loop_
_entity_poly.entity_id
_entity_poly.type
_entity_poly.pdbx_seq_one_letter_code
_entity_poly.pdbx_strand_id
1 'polypeptide(L)'
;MPATAFAPVVFCLCLVTAASSASANDSAYANVVQPFIKKHCLECHDASTARAGFRIDLLSADFEKSDAALLWKEVMDKINSNEMPPKKKPRPDANEAFAVATWVAAKLQETELAAQGAGGRVPVRRLNRVEYANTVRDLFSLEEGFARRLEKELPADGKVGGFDRGAAGLFMDEGQLSQYLMVADMLLGEVVFNEKPNTQKLVWDAKKEKHVHGIGAAYRDESGQIVDNNPPPEFVATLKEPLSMIPIDGFQQWNAKEKRYVPHGPFHWAVKRGGIEYLSGGNNYRRPGNLRSPFFAEQFAKKVVTRDGWYRVRVNAGAFRGEGKEQQKEVRLVFEYCYGSPLQVVQSVLIDAPLDQPKEYEFFVYLQSGPPDFNRNWKIGWDNGDQEVVRVNPKYWDVQWKPVTIAGEIARAIRDKKPDAEMESLRKKSEEAIAAALENRKTFNDEYYIWDPKLDIAKRPRLWVGEMSWEGPVVEWPSKGRRELLFAGEERNDDSYLREIFARFLPRAYRRPVTSDEVDRVVQWTLNTKAARNLSFVNAVREGVKNVLCSPAFLYVGAEGKPLALAAKPSPQPVDALQLASRLSYLLWSSTPDETLLKLAAADKLRDSAVLRAEVKRMIADPKASEFVRSFAGQWLGVRNFDNGNPPNPAVYNFYDQPLRESSKREPLEFFQTVLREDLSVLNFLNSDFLVINERLAKHYDIKDVEGEEFRRVPAPEDGRRGGVLGMSGILTYLADGTRTLPVRRATWVLDALWNQPTPAPPPNAGDLPVIKDKNLSVRARLEQHRQSENCASCHSRIDAFGLALENYDATGMWRDRQNGEGMRGNKNDPAIDVSGALPDGTEFTTLQEFKATLLTKKELFVRGLAEKLLCYALGRPIGYGDRQIVDQIVAHAAKHDYRLQEMIQATVASPFFLTQ
;
A
#
# COMPACT_ATOMS: atom_id res chain seq x y z
N MET A 1 38.53 77.86 -13.40
CA MET A 1 39.26 77.89 -12.11
C MET A 1 38.39 77.44 -11.00
N PRO A 2 38.92 76.68 -10.06
CA PRO A 2 39.44 75.33 -10.24
C PRO A 2 38.65 74.26 -9.41
N ALA A 3 38.94 73.10 -9.84
CA ALA A 3 38.65 71.84 -9.16
C ALA A 3 39.29 71.67 -7.82
N THR A 4 38.68 70.92 -6.91
CA THR A 4 39.47 70.06 -6.06
C THR A 4 38.74 68.79 -5.76
N ALA A 5 39.47 67.76 -6.10
CA ALA A 5 39.15 66.33 -5.83
C ALA A 5 39.19 66.01 -4.32
N PHE A 6 38.38 65.07 -3.88
CA PHE A 6 38.75 64.15 -2.81
C PHE A 6 38.37 62.75 -3.16
N ALA A 7 39.37 61.92 -3.08
CA ALA A 7 39.44 60.54 -3.53
C ALA A 7 38.82 59.51 -2.55
N PRO A 8 38.68 58.30 -2.99
CA PRO A 8 38.01 57.17 -2.28
C PRO A 8 39.04 56.36 -1.46
N VAL A 9 38.84 56.23 -0.17
CA VAL A 9 39.65 55.35 0.70
C VAL A 9 38.82 54.64 1.74
N VAL A 10 37.67 54.11 1.39
CA VAL A 10 36.91 53.29 2.36
C VAL A 10 36.37 51.99 1.72
N PHE A 11 36.88 51.54 0.59
CA PHE A 11 36.33 50.30 -0.05
C PHE A 11 37.25 49.07 -0.04
N CYS A 12 38.35 49.12 0.71
CA CYS A 12 39.33 48.02 0.66
C CYS A 12 39.46 47.21 1.95
N LEU A 13 38.68 47.45 3.00
CA LEU A 13 38.82 46.71 4.26
C LEU A 13 37.81 45.57 4.51
N CYS A 14 36.75 45.46 3.70
CA CYS A 14 35.74 44.37 3.87
C CYS A 14 35.97 43.13 3.01
N LEU A 15 36.87 43.18 2.02
CA LEU A 15 37.19 42.04 1.16
C LEU A 15 38.32 41.15 1.69
N VAL A 16 39.09 41.61 2.66
CA VAL A 16 40.22 40.84 3.22
C VAL A 16 39.77 39.90 4.36
N THR A 17 38.65 40.15 5.02
CA THR A 17 38.17 39.30 6.12
C THR A 17 37.41 38.07 5.69
N ALA A 18 36.76 38.05 4.51
CA ALA A 18 36.05 36.90 4.02
C ALA A 18 36.95 35.83 3.36
N ALA A 19 38.07 36.26 2.77
CA ALA A 19 39.06 35.32 2.19
C ALA A 19 39.95 34.67 3.25
N SER A 20 40.12 35.32 4.45
CA SER A 20 40.94 34.78 5.53
C SER A 20 40.20 33.73 6.39
N SER A 21 38.85 33.71 6.41
CA SER A 21 38.11 32.73 7.17
C SER A 21 38.01 31.37 6.46
N ALA A 22 37.92 31.34 5.15
CA ALA A 22 37.87 30.07 4.39
C ALA A 22 39.22 29.32 4.43
N SER A 23 40.34 30.05 4.31
CA SER A 23 41.66 29.42 4.40
C SER A 23 42.07 28.99 5.83
N ALA A 24 41.55 29.65 6.87
CA ALA A 24 41.77 29.27 8.26
C ALA A 24 41.01 27.99 8.65
N ASN A 25 39.82 27.79 8.14
CA ASN A 25 39.00 26.61 8.39
C ASN A 25 39.53 25.35 7.71
N ASP A 26 40.03 25.43 6.49
CA ASP A 26 40.67 24.31 5.78
C ASP A 26 41.98 23.89 6.46
N SER A 27 42.75 24.88 6.99
CA SER A 27 43.95 24.60 7.77
C SER A 27 43.62 23.91 9.12
N ALA A 28 42.51 24.30 9.79
CA ALA A 28 42.08 23.66 11.03
C ALA A 28 41.65 22.20 10.84
N TYR A 29 40.98 21.89 9.77
CA TYR A 29 40.64 20.48 9.43
C TYR A 29 41.89 19.62 9.27
N ALA A 30 42.85 20.10 8.47
CA ALA A 30 44.09 19.38 8.21
C ALA A 30 45.00 19.25 9.44
N ASN A 31 45.04 20.29 10.27
CA ASN A 31 46.01 20.37 11.36
C ASN A 31 45.45 19.86 12.71
N VAL A 32 44.12 19.86 12.90
CA VAL A 32 43.49 19.49 14.17
C VAL A 32 42.63 18.24 14.00
N VAL A 33 41.71 18.25 13.04
CA VAL A 33 40.69 17.22 12.96
C VAL A 33 41.21 15.90 12.36
N GLN A 34 41.95 16.00 11.25
CA GLN A 34 42.52 14.79 10.61
C GLN A 34 43.51 14.03 11.54
N PRO A 35 44.45 14.70 12.23
CA PRO A 35 45.32 14.02 13.20
C PRO A 35 44.55 13.35 14.34
N PHE A 36 43.51 14.04 14.87
CA PHE A 36 42.65 13.48 15.89
C PHE A 36 41.93 12.23 15.42
N ILE A 37 41.28 12.26 14.24
CA ILE A 37 40.60 11.11 13.62
C ILE A 37 41.60 9.96 13.46
N LYS A 38 42.78 10.22 12.90
CA LYS A 38 43.80 9.19 12.69
C LYS A 38 44.24 8.55 13.98
N LYS A 39 44.36 9.31 15.07
CA LYS A 39 44.86 8.85 16.35
C LYS A 39 43.82 8.11 17.16
N HIS A 40 42.52 8.53 17.11
CA HIS A 40 41.50 8.09 18.05
C HIS A 40 40.31 7.36 17.41
N CYS A 41 40.13 7.45 16.08
CA CYS A 41 38.90 6.97 15.43
C CYS A 41 39.14 5.87 14.37
N LEU A 42 40.19 6.01 13.52
CA LEU A 42 40.42 5.16 12.36
C LEU A 42 40.61 3.68 12.69
N GLU A 43 41.20 3.34 13.84
CA GLU A 43 41.39 1.91 14.24
C GLU A 43 40.08 1.13 14.25
N CYS A 44 38.94 1.79 14.48
CA CYS A 44 37.63 1.18 14.58
C CYS A 44 36.66 1.55 13.45
N HIS A 45 36.91 2.68 12.77
CA HIS A 45 35.99 3.28 11.80
C HIS A 45 36.64 3.50 10.42
N ASP A 46 37.52 2.58 10.01
CA ASP A 46 38.15 2.55 8.68
C ASP A 46 37.49 1.52 7.74
N ALA A 47 38.10 1.32 6.54
CA ALA A 47 37.62 0.38 5.53
C ALA A 47 37.60 -1.07 5.99
N SER A 48 38.49 -1.44 6.89
CA SER A 48 38.68 -2.83 7.31
C SER A 48 37.78 -3.24 8.47
N THR A 49 37.44 -2.28 9.33
CA THR A 49 36.74 -2.53 10.61
C THR A 49 35.32 -2.02 10.61
N ALA A 50 35.05 -0.84 10.09
CA ALA A 50 33.74 -0.18 9.93
C ALA A 50 32.77 -0.46 11.10
N ARG A 51 33.22 -0.35 12.37
CA ARG A 51 32.37 -0.69 13.54
C ARG A 51 31.09 0.12 13.53
N ALA A 52 29.97 -0.54 13.82
CA ALA A 52 28.63 0.01 13.70
C ALA A 52 28.27 0.52 12.28
N GLY A 53 28.95 0.02 11.24
CA GLY A 53 28.72 0.46 9.85
C GLY A 53 29.20 1.88 9.55
N PHE A 54 29.85 2.55 10.51
CA PHE A 54 30.31 3.92 10.35
C PHE A 54 31.75 4.01 9.86
N ARG A 55 31.97 4.78 8.79
CA ARG A 55 33.26 5.00 8.12
C ARG A 55 33.61 6.48 8.22
N ILE A 56 34.44 6.83 9.23
CA ILE A 56 34.88 8.21 9.44
C ILE A 56 35.89 8.71 8.39
N ASP A 57 36.59 7.78 7.77
CA ASP A 57 37.51 8.08 6.66
C ASP A 57 36.82 8.53 5.37
N LEU A 58 35.55 8.24 5.21
CA LEU A 58 34.70 8.71 4.11
C LEU A 58 33.90 9.97 4.46
N LEU A 59 33.94 10.40 5.71
CA LEU A 59 33.18 11.55 6.15
C LEU A 59 33.73 12.85 5.56
N SER A 60 32.91 13.52 4.74
CA SER A 60 33.27 14.75 4.07
C SER A 60 33.46 15.90 5.07
N ALA A 61 34.52 16.70 4.89
CA ALA A 61 34.68 17.99 5.59
C ALA A 61 33.76 19.09 5.02
N ASP A 62 33.12 18.83 3.91
CA ASP A 62 32.13 19.69 3.27
C ASP A 62 30.75 19.41 3.87
N PHE A 63 30.29 20.30 4.73
CA PHE A 63 29.02 20.22 5.46
C PHE A 63 27.79 20.56 4.58
N GLU A 64 27.98 21.05 3.37
CA GLU A 64 26.89 21.23 2.42
C GLU A 64 26.43 19.91 1.79
N LYS A 65 27.24 18.86 1.87
CA LYS A 65 26.83 17.50 1.47
C LYS A 65 25.80 16.96 2.46
N SER A 66 24.73 16.40 1.94
CA SER A 66 23.46 16.13 2.66
C SER A 66 23.57 15.53 4.05
N ASP A 67 24.52 14.63 4.29
CA ASP A 67 24.60 13.91 5.56
C ASP A 67 25.82 14.30 6.41
N ALA A 68 26.78 15.01 5.82
CA ALA A 68 28.05 15.33 6.48
C ALA A 68 27.84 16.12 7.79
N ALA A 69 27.03 17.15 7.77
CA ALA A 69 26.76 17.98 8.96
C ALA A 69 26.10 17.17 10.09
N LEU A 70 25.15 16.28 9.77
CA LEU A 70 24.50 15.43 10.77
C LEU A 70 25.48 14.43 11.38
N LEU A 71 26.29 13.79 10.54
CA LEU A 71 27.28 12.82 10.98
C LEU A 71 28.39 13.47 11.83
N TRP A 72 28.86 14.65 11.45
CA TRP A 72 29.82 15.42 12.26
C TRP A 72 29.23 15.86 13.59
N LYS A 73 27.93 16.22 13.62
CA LYS A 73 27.25 16.52 14.88
C LYS A 73 27.22 15.27 15.78
N GLU A 74 26.89 14.10 15.23
CA GLU A 74 26.91 12.85 16.02
C GLU A 74 28.32 12.54 16.54
N VAL A 75 29.35 12.71 15.72
CA VAL A 75 30.75 12.57 16.16
C VAL A 75 31.07 13.50 17.34
N MET A 76 30.71 14.79 17.24
CA MET A 76 30.90 15.77 18.32
C MET A 76 30.15 15.38 19.60
N ASP A 77 28.86 14.95 19.46
CA ASP A 77 28.04 14.54 20.59
C ASP A 77 28.66 13.33 21.32
N LYS A 78 29.14 12.34 20.56
CA LYS A 78 29.79 11.14 21.09
C LYS A 78 31.13 11.44 21.79
N ILE A 79 31.88 12.42 21.32
CA ILE A 79 33.09 12.88 21.97
C ILE A 79 32.72 13.62 23.28
N ASN A 80 31.76 14.53 23.23
CA ASN A 80 31.36 15.35 24.37
C ASN A 80 30.70 14.51 25.50
N SER A 81 29.91 13.48 25.12
CA SER A 81 29.30 12.55 26.09
C SER A 81 30.27 11.50 26.63
N ASN A 82 31.51 11.49 26.19
CA ASN A 82 32.49 10.47 26.52
C ASN A 82 32.08 9.04 26.11
N GLU A 83 31.22 8.91 25.15
CA GLU A 83 30.86 7.61 24.58
C GLU A 83 31.96 7.08 23.64
N MET A 84 32.62 7.98 22.90
CA MET A 84 33.71 7.64 21.99
C MET A 84 35.00 8.43 22.38
N PRO A 85 36.17 7.78 22.29
CA PRO A 85 36.39 6.33 22.13
C PRO A 85 35.79 5.48 23.27
N PRO A 86 35.54 4.18 23.08
CA PRO A 86 34.94 3.33 24.11
C PRO A 86 35.79 3.27 25.40
N LYS A 87 35.17 2.97 26.55
CA LYS A 87 35.84 2.95 27.90
C LYS A 87 37.14 2.14 27.97
N LYS A 88 37.30 1.11 27.12
CA LYS A 88 38.48 0.23 27.05
C LYS A 88 39.64 0.83 26.20
N LYS A 89 39.47 1.98 25.56
CA LYS A 89 40.48 2.64 24.73
C LYS A 89 40.97 3.91 25.39
N PRO A 90 42.24 4.37 25.12
CA PRO A 90 42.77 5.63 25.63
C PRO A 90 41.88 6.80 25.27
N ARG A 91 41.61 7.67 26.24
CA ARG A 91 40.87 8.91 26.04
C ARG A 91 41.72 9.93 25.36
N PRO A 92 41.18 10.77 24.45
CA PRO A 92 41.88 11.91 23.92
C PRO A 92 42.13 12.96 25.04
N ASP A 93 43.14 13.76 24.87
CA ASP A 93 43.34 14.93 25.69
C ASP A 93 42.13 15.86 25.60
N ALA A 94 41.79 16.52 26.72
CA ALA A 94 40.63 17.39 26.79
C ALA A 94 40.72 18.58 25.81
N ASN A 95 41.93 19.11 25.59
CA ASN A 95 42.11 20.21 24.65
C ASN A 95 42.03 19.73 23.20
N GLU A 96 42.52 18.49 22.87
CA GLU A 96 42.37 17.90 21.54
C GLU A 96 40.86 17.66 21.24
N ALA A 97 40.12 17.13 22.19
CA ALA A 97 38.67 16.88 22.04
C ALA A 97 37.87 18.19 21.90
N PHE A 98 38.22 19.19 22.73
CA PHE A 98 37.60 20.53 22.67
C PHE A 98 37.88 21.25 21.34
N ALA A 99 39.09 21.15 20.81
CA ALA A 99 39.42 21.76 19.53
C ALA A 99 38.62 21.16 18.35
N VAL A 100 38.45 19.85 18.33
CA VAL A 100 37.61 19.18 17.33
C VAL A 100 36.13 19.55 17.48
N ALA A 101 35.60 19.53 18.72
CA ALA A 101 34.23 19.95 18.99
C ALA A 101 33.98 21.41 18.59
N THR A 102 34.93 22.30 18.84
CA THR A 102 34.85 23.72 18.44
C THR A 102 34.82 23.86 16.92
N TRP A 103 35.71 23.17 16.21
CA TRP A 103 35.70 23.17 14.74
C TRP A 103 34.35 22.67 14.15
N VAL A 104 33.86 21.55 14.67
CA VAL A 104 32.55 21.01 14.24
C VAL A 104 31.42 22.00 14.52
N ALA A 105 31.38 22.60 15.72
CA ALA A 105 30.38 23.59 16.10
C ALA A 105 30.40 24.83 15.18
N ALA A 106 31.59 25.33 14.83
CA ALA A 106 31.73 26.47 13.92
C ALA A 106 31.23 26.13 12.51
N LYS A 107 31.56 24.92 12.00
CA LYS A 107 31.07 24.46 10.69
C LYS A 107 29.56 24.22 10.65
N LEU A 108 28.99 23.70 11.72
CA LEU A 108 27.56 23.56 11.85
C LEU A 108 26.84 24.91 11.87
N GLN A 109 27.38 25.88 12.60
CA GLN A 109 26.87 27.27 12.63
C GLN A 109 26.96 27.95 11.26
N GLU A 110 28.06 27.75 10.52
CA GLU A 110 28.23 28.27 9.16
C GLU A 110 27.15 27.68 8.22
N THR A 111 26.95 26.37 8.29
CA THR A 111 25.92 25.65 7.49
C THR A 111 24.50 26.12 7.82
N GLU A 112 24.21 26.35 9.11
CA GLU A 112 22.91 26.85 9.55
C GLU A 112 22.64 28.25 9.03
N LEU A 113 23.64 29.16 9.12
CA LEU A 113 23.53 30.51 8.59
C LEU A 113 23.38 30.52 7.06
N ALA A 114 24.11 29.66 6.36
CA ALA A 114 23.98 29.49 4.90
C ALA A 114 22.60 29.00 4.49
N ALA A 115 22.05 28.03 5.20
CA ALA A 115 20.71 27.52 4.96
C ALA A 115 19.63 28.58 5.23
N GLN A 116 19.73 29.34 6.29
CA GLN A 116 18.83 30.47 6.57
C GLN A 116 18.89 31.53 5.46
N GLY A 117 20.07 31.85 4.95
CA GLY A 117 20.28 32.75 3.82
C GLY A 117 19.75 32.24 2.50
N ALA A 118 19.67 30.92 2.34
CA ALA A 118 19.17 30.25 1.12
C ALA A 118 17.65 30.08 1.06
N GLY A 119 16.91 30.44 2.13
CA GLY A 119 15.43 30.38 2.15
C GLY A 119 14.83 28.97 2.08
N GLY A 120 15.62 27.94 2.37
CA GLY A 120 15.14 26.56 2.45
C GLY A 120 14.75 25.88 1.14
N ARG A 121 14.94 26.50 0.03
CA ARG A 121 14.72 26.11 -1.39
C ARG A 121 13.91 24.82 -1.60
N VAL A 122 12.65 24.98 -1.96
CA VAL A 122 11.85 23.88 -2.49
C VAL A 122 12.28 23.65 -3.95
N PRO A 123 12.82 22.48 -4.29
CA PRO A 123 13.31 22.24 -5.66
C PRO A 123 12.13 22.13 -6.64
N VAL A 124 12.38 22.57 -7.88
CA VAL A 124 11.50 22.23 -8.99
C VAL A 124 11.55 20.71 -9.18
N ARG A 125 10.40 20.07 -9.22
CA ARG A 125 10.31 18.62 -9.33
C ARG A 125 9.20 18.19 -10.30
N ARG A 126 9.38 17.04 -10.88
CA ARG A 126 8.33 16.38 -11.64
C ARG A 126 7.19 15.93 -10.71
N LEU A 127 5.97 15.88 -11.23
CA LEU A 127 4.90 15.12 -10.58
C LEU A 127 5.32 13.65 -10.47
N ASN A 128 5.14 13.05 -9.30
CA ASN A 128 5.27 11.62 -9.17
C ASN A 128 4.05 10.92 -9.81
N ARG A 129 4.10 9.60 -9.95
CA ARG A 129 3.02 8.83 -10.63
C ARG A 129 1.65 9.01 -9.97
N VAL A 130 1.59 9.15 -8.64
CA VAL A 130 0.34 9.40 -7.90
C VAL A 130 -0.21 10.78 -8.20
N GLU A 131 0.66 11.78 -8.13
CA GLU A 131 0.30 13.18 -8.38
C GLU A 131 -0.14 13.39 -9.84
N TYR A 132 0.52 12.74 -10.79
CA TYR A 132 0.09 12.75 -12.20
C TYR A 132 -1.29 12.13 -12.36
N ALA A 133 -1.49 10.91 -11.85
CA ALA A 133 -2.77 10.21 -11.97
C ALA A 133 -3.93 10.99 -11.31
N ASN A 134 -3.70 11.55 -10.13
CA ASN A 134 -4.70 12.37 -9.43
C ASN A 134 -4.95 13.70 -10.15
N THR A 135 -3.90 14.33 -10.70
CA THR A 135 -4.05 15.59 -11.47
C THR A 135 -4.92 15.37 -12.69
N VAL A 136 -4.68 14.32 -13.49
CA VAL A 136 -5.50 14.03 -14.67
C VAL A 136 -6.90 13.55 -14.27
N ARG A 137 -7.05 12.82 -13.16
CA ARG A 137 -8.37 12.47 -12.61
C ARG A 137 -9.21 13.72 -12.36
N ASP A 138 -8.66 14.66 -11.61
CA ASP A 138 -9.38 15.87 -11.22
C ASP A 138 -9.60 16.82 -12.40
N LEU A 139 -8.63 16.89 -13.32
CA LEU A 139 -8.73 17.72 -14.53
C LEU A 139 -9.83 17.25 -15.48
N PHE A 140 -9.97 15.93 -15.64
CA PHE A 140 -10.93 15.32 -16.56
C PHE A 140 -12.15 14.70 -15.88
N SER A 141 -12.27 14.85 -14.56
CA SER A 141 -13.35 14.26 -13.77
C SER A 141 -13.48 12.74 -13.98
N LEU A 142 -12.35 12.03 -13.86
CA LEU A 142 -12.28 10.59 -14.06
C LEU A 142 -12.66 9.83 -12.78
N GLU A 143 -13.11 8.61 -12.98
CA GLU A 143 -13.33 7.67 -11.89
C GLU A 143 -12.03 7.26 -11.20
N GLU A 144 -12.11 7.09 -9.88
CA GLU A 144 -10.96 6.72 -9.05
C GLU A 144 -10.28 5.42 -9.52
N GLY A 145 -11.08 4.41 -9.88
CA GLY A 145 -10.55 3.11 -10.35
C GLY A 145 -9.69 3.25 -11.61
N PHE A 146 -10.08 4.13 -12.53
CA PHE A 146 -9.30 4.40 -13.73
C PHE A 146 -8.02 5.17 -13.41
N ALA A 147 -8.08 6.16 -12.53
CA ALA A 147 -6.90 6.90 -12.08
C ALA A 147 -5.87 5.96 -11.40
N ARG A 148 -6.32 5.03 -10.57
CA ARG A 148 -5.45 4.01 -9.97
C ARG A 148 -4.81 3.07 -10.99
N ARG A 149 -5.49 2.80 -12.09
CA ARG A 149 -4.87 2.06 -13.21
C ARG A 149 -3.78 2.89 -13.87
N LEU A 150 -4.03 4.17 -14.21
CA LEU A 150 -3.00 5.05 -14.77
C LEU A 150 -1.75 5.13 -13.86
N GLU A 151 -1.95 5.20 -12.53
CA GLU A 151 -0.86 5.17 -11.55
C GLU A 151 -0.01 3.90 -11.67
N LYS A 152 -0.63 2.74 -11.89
CA LYS A 152 0.08 1.44 -12.01
C LYS A 152 0.85 1.30 -13.32
N GLU A 153 0.37 1.91 -14.38
CA GLU A 153 1.03 1.87 -15.70
C GLU A 153 2.24 2.82 -15.77
N LEU A 154 2.34 3.80 -14.86
CA LEU A 154 3.50 4.68 -14.77
C LEU A 154 4.65 4.00 -14.02
N PRO A 155 5.92 4.30 -14.40
CA PRO A 155 7.08 3.74 -13.73
C PRO A 155 7.13 4.15 -12.26
N ALA A 156 7.72 3.28 -11.43
CA ALA A 156 7.91 3.58 -10.03
C ALA A 156 8.90 4.73 -9.85
N ASP A 157 8.56 5.65 -8.96
CA ASP A 157 9.41 6.79 -8.61
C ASP A 157 10.47 6.42 -7.57
N GLY A 158 11.64 7.06 -7.64
CA GLY A 158 12.68 6.96 -6.63
C GLY A 158 12.25 7.60 -5.31
N LYS A 159 12.79 7.10 -4.20
CA LYS A 159 12.50 7.63 -2.87
C LYS A 159 13.64 8.49 -2.34
N VAL A 160 13.27 9.58 -1.69
CA VAL A 160 14.17 10.50 -1.00
C VAL A 160 13.61 10.78 0.39
N GLY A 161 14.40 10.56 1.45
CA GLY A 161 13.93 10.69 2.82
C GLY A 161 12.74 9.78 3.18
N GLY A 162 12.59 8.65 2.47
CA GLY A 162 11.48 7.70 2.64
C GLY A 162 10.26 7.96 1.74
N PHE A 163 10.22 9.09 1.00
CA PHE A 163 9.07 9.53 0.19
C PHE A 163 9.39 9.61 -1.30
N ASP A 164 8.42 9.26 -2.14
CA ASP A 164 8.50 9.27 -3.62
C ASP A 164 8.21 10.64 -4.25
N ARG A 165 8.34 11.72 -3.48
CA ARG A 165 8.14 13.10 -3.94
C ARG A 165 9.43 13.92 -3.97
N GLY A 166 10.55 13.35 -3.58
CA GLY A 166 11.82 14.07 -3.56
C GLY A 166 12.36 14.32 -4.96
N ALA A 167 12.73 15.57 -5.24
CA ALA A 167 13.20 15.98 -6.57
C ALA A 167 14.35 15.12 -7.11
N ALA A 168 15.29 14.72 -6.25
CA ALA A 168 16.42 13.87 -6.64
C ALA A 168 16.02 12.44 -7.05
N GLY A 169 14.82 11.97 -6.66
CA GLY A 169 14.27 10.66 -7.06
C GLY A 169 13.36 10.73 -8.29
N LEU A 170 13.06 11.92 -8.81
CA LEU A 170 12.09 12.17 -9.86
C LEU A 170 12.76 12.59 -11.18
N PHE A 171 13.61 11.74 -11.73
CA PHE A 171 14.22 11.99 -13.05
C PHE A 171 13.23 11.70 -14.20
N MET A 172 13.58 12.13 -15.39
CA MET A 172 12.84 11.88 -16.63
C MET A 172 13.85 11.44 -17.71
N ASP A 173 13.71 10.23 -18.19
CA ASP A 173 14.45 9.71 -19.32
C ASP A 173 13.50 9.40 -20.49
N GLU A 174 14.04 8.89 -21.59
CA GLU A 174 13.28 8.56 -22.80
C GLU A 174 12.25 7.45 -22.55
N GLY A 175 12.61 6.43 -21.76
CA GLY A 175 11.71 5.33 -21.40
C GLY A 175 10.53 5.81 -20.56
N GLN A 176 10.79 6.67 -19.59
CA GLN A 176 9.74 7.28 -18.78
C GLN A 176 8.83 8.18 -19.62
N LEU A 177 9.39 9.04 -20.48
CA LEU A 177 8.59 9.90 -21.35
C LEU A 177 7.67 9.07 -22.26
N SER A 178 8.18 7.97 -22.81
CA SER A 178 7.40 7.03 -23.63
C SER A 178 6.22 6.44 -22.85
N GLN A 179 6.41 6.12 -21.56
CA GLN A 179 5.33 5.64 -20.70
C GLN A 179 4.30 6.73 -20.39
N TYR A 180 4.73 7.97 -20.16
CA TYR A 180 3.80 9.09 -19.98
C TYR A 180 2.97 9.34 -21.25
N LEU A 181 3.55 9.23 -22.43
CA LEU A 181 2.84 9.32 -23.70
C LEU A 181 1.80 8.20 -23.85
N MET A 182 2.16 6.96 -23.50
CA MET A 182 1.25 5.83 -23.52
C MET A 182 0.09 6.02 -22.54
N VAL A 183 0.37 6.45 -21.31
CA VAL A 183 -0.64 6.71 -20.28
C VAL A 183 -1.57 7.87 -20.70
N ALA A 184 -1.03 8.91 -21.33
CA ALA A 184 -1.83 9.99 -21.89
C ALA A 184 -2.75 9.49 -23.03
N ASP A 185 -2.29 8.57 -23.87
CA ASP A 185 -3.14 7.95 -24.90
C ASP A 185 -4.25 7.08 -24.29
N MET A 186 -3.96 6.32 -23.23
CA MET A 186 -4.98 5.57 -22.50
C MET A 186 -6.06 6.49 -21.91
N LEU A 187 -5.60 7.56 -21.23
CA LEU A 187 -6.48 8.58 -20.65
C LEU A 187 -7.40 9.19 -21.72
N LEU A 188 -6.81 9.64 -22.83
CA LEU A 188 -7.55 10.32 -23.88
C LEU A 188 -8.46 9.36 -24.66
N GLY A 189 -8.14 8.07 -24.64
CA GLY A 189 -9.06 7.02 -25.11
C GLY A 189 -10.36 6.99 -24.31
N GLU A 190 -10.33 7.33 -23.02
CA GLU A 190 -11.52 7.40 -22.16
C GLU A 190 -12.24 8.74 -22.21
N VAL A 191 -11.53 9.84 -22.44
CA VAL A 191 -12.10 11.20 -22.41
C VAL A 191 -12.54 11.68 -23.79
N VAL A 192 -11.73 11.43 -24.82
CA VAL A 192 -11.88 11.97 -26.18
C VAL A 192 -12.14 10.84 -27.17
N PHE A 193 -13.28 10.23 -27.13
CA PHE A 193 -13.71 9.23 -28.10
C PHE A 193 -14.82 9.78 -29.02
N ASN A 194 -14.86 9.30 -30.25
CA ASN A 194 -15.71 9.90 -31.31
C ASN A 194 -17.19 9.46 -31.19
N GLU A 195 -17.43 8.28 -30.62
CA GLU A 195 -18.75 7.67 -30.58
C GLU A 195 -19.07 7.18 -29.17
N LYS A 196 -20.38 7.19 -28.83
CA LYS A 196 -20.84 6.60 -27.58
C LYS A 196 -20.37 5.14 -27.51
N PRO A 197 -19.69 4.72 -26.43
CA PRO A 197 -19.32 3.34 -26.27
C PRO A 197 -20.52 2.40 -26.33
N ASN A 198 -20.40 1.32 -27.07
CA ASN A 198 -21.46 0.32 -27.17
C ASN A 198 -21.61 -0.39 -25.82
N THR A 199 -22.77 -0.21 -25.21
CA THR A 199 -23.12 -0.92 -23.96
C THR A 199 -23.55 -2.34 -24.32
N GLN A 200 -22.84 -3.31 -23.80
CA GLN A 200 -23.21 -4.72 -23.96
C GLN A 200 -24.05 -5.18 -22.77
N LYS A 201 -25.06 -5.98 -23.04
CA LYS A 201 -25.85 -6.65 -22.01
C LYS A 201 -25.74 -8.14 -22.17
N LEU A 202 -25.40 -8.83 -21.11
CA LEU A 202 -25.40 -10.27 -21.04
C LEU A 202 -26.35 -10.72 -19.93
N VAL A 203 -27.18 -11.68 -20.24
CA VAL A 203 -28.13 -12.27 -19.29
C VAL A 203 -27.78 -13.74 -19.12
N TRP A 204 -27.60 -14.13 -17.88
CA TRP A 204 -27.52 -15.51 -17.49
C TRP A 204 -28.82 -15.89 -16.77
N ASP A 205 -29.37 -17.02 -17.16
CA ASP A 205 -30.61 -17.55 -16.64
C ASP A 205 -30.40 -19.02 -16.24
N ALA A 206 -30.52 -19.30 -14.95
CA ALA A 206 -30.34 -20.65 -14.41
C ALA A 206 -31.23 -21.69 -15.06
N LYS A 207 -32.43 -21.30 -15.56
CA LYS A 207 -33.36 -22.19 -16.24
C LYS A 207 -32.87 -22.67 -17.61
N LYS A 208 -32.01 -21.87 -18.25
CA LYS A 208 -31.50 -22.12 -19.60
C LYS A 208 -30.16 -22.81 -19.61
N GLU A 209 -29.49 -22.81 -18.46
CA GLU A 209 -28.15 -23.41 -18.34
C GLU A 209 -28.26 -24.92 -18.31
N LYS A 210 -27.75 -25.57 -19.37
CA LYS A 210 -27.61 -27.02 -19.45
C LYS A 210 -26.39 -27.52 -18.68
N HIS A 211 -25.42 -26.64 -18.40
CA HIS A 211 -24.16 -26.98 -17.76
C HIS A 211 -23.79 -25.94 -16.74
N VAL A 212 -23.92 -26.24 -15.46
CA VAL A 212 -23.41 -25.44 -14.36
C VAL A 212 -22.02 -25.96 -14.04
N HIS A 213 -20.97 -25.25 -14.50
CA HIS A 213 -19.60 -25.59 -14.18
C HIS A 213 -19.32 -25.26 -12.72
N GLY A 214 -19.22 -26.26 -11.87
CA GLY A 214 -18.73 -26.15 -10.50
C GLY A 214 -17.28 -26.58 -10.41
N ILE A 215 -16.51 -26.01 -9.49
CA ILE A 215 -15.22 -26.57 -9.11
C ILE A 215 -15.45 -27.97 -8.57
N GLY A 216 -14.84 -28.98 -9.19
CA GLY A 216 -14.99 -30.36 -8.81
C GLY A 216 -16.07 -31.14 -9.60
N ALA A 217 -16.57 -30.59 -10.70
CA ALA A 217 -17.25 -31.39 -11.69
C ALA A 217 -16.22 -32.37 -12.29
N ALA A 218 -16.14 -33.52 -11.70
CA ALA A 218 -15.40 -34.61 -12.27
C ALA A 218 -16.37 -35.33 -13.17
N TYR A 219 -15.96 -35.63 -14.40
CA TYR A 219 -16.72 -36.49 -15.29
C TYR A 219 -16.80 -37.92 -14.73
N ARG A 220 -17.88 -38.59 -14.97
CA ARG A 220 -18.06 -40.00 -14.58
C ARG A 220 -18.31 -40.84 -15.82
N ASP A 221 -17.71 -42.01 -15.90
CA ASP A 221 -17.99 -42.97 -16.95
C ASP A 221 -19.28 -43.75 -16.66
N GLU A 222 -19.64 -44.68 -17.56
CA GLU A 222 -20.82 -45.53 -17.42
C GLU A 222 -20.82 -46.37 -16.13
N SER A 223 -19.65 -46.58 -15.53
CA SER A 223 -19.50 -47.28 -14.25
C SER A 223 -19.69 -46.35 -13.03
N GLY A 224 -19.86 -45.03 -13.24
CA GLY A 224 -19.89 -44.01 -12.20
C GLY A 224 -18.51 -43.60 -11.68
N GLN A 225 -17.42 -44.02 -12.33
CA GLN A 225 -16.06 -43.61 -11.98
C GLN A 225 -15.84 -42.13 -12.31
N ILE A 226 -15.06 -41.45 -11.43
CA ILE A 226 -14.67 -40.06 -11.65
C ILE A 226 -13.53 -40.02 -12.66
N VAL A 227 -13.73 -39.31 -13.74
CA VAL A 227 -12.73 -39.02 -14.78
C VAL A 227 -12.44 -37.53 -14.84
N ASP A 228 -11.36 -37.15 -15.52
CA ASP A 228 -10.87 -35.77 -15.58
C ASP A 228 -11.97 -34.72 -15.86
N ASN A 229 -11.76 -33.51 -15.39
CA ASN A 229 -12.62 -32.36 -15.66
C ASN A 229 -12.62 -31.91 -17.13
N ASN A 230 -11.74 -32.44 -17.96
CA ASN A 230 -11.65 -32.16 -19.38
C ASN A 230 -11.21 -33.40 -20.15
N PRO A 231 -12.08 -34.44 -20.18
CA PRO A 231 -11.74 -35.67 -20.87
C PRO A 231 -11.56 -35.43 -22.37
N PRO A 232 -10.74 -36.25 -23.05
CA PRO A 232 -10.60 -36.17 -24.51
C PRO A 232 -11.93 -36.35 -25.23
N PRO A 233 -12.13 -35.73 -26.41
CA PRO A 233 -13.37 -35.82 -27.18
C PRO A 233 -13.82 -37.26 -27.48
N GLU A 234 -12.86 -38.16 -27.69
CA GLU A 234 -13.12 -39.57 -27.94
C GLU A 234 -13.75 -40.29 -26.74
N PHE A 235 -13.34 -39.85 -25.51
CA PHE A 235 -13.91 -40.39 -24.27
C PHE A 235 -15.31 -39.81 -24.04
N VAL A 236 -15.51 -38.52 -24.30
CA VAL A 236 -16.85 -37.90 -24.21
C VAL A 236 -17.86 -38.59 -25.15
N ALA A 237 -17.41 -39.02 -26.32
CA ALA A 237 -18.24 -39.71 -27.27
C ALA A 237 -18.67 -41.12 -26.80
N THR A 238 -17.99 -41.72 -25.83
CA THR A 238 -18.35 -43.02 -25.22
C THR A 238 -19.33 -42.91 -24.07
N LEU A 239 -19.62 -41.72 -23.62
CA LEU A 239 -20.54 -41.47 -22.52
C LEU A 239 -21.99 -41.50 -23.03
N LYS A 240 -22.85 -42.32 -22.43
CA LYS A 240 -24.27 -42.38 -22.80
C LYS A 240 -25.04 -41.09 -22.50
N GLU A 241 -24.60 -40.35 -21.48
CA GLU A 241 -25.07 -39.00 -21.19
C GLU A 241 -23.88 -38.12 -20.97
N PRO A 242 -23.89 -36.88 -21.49
CA PRO A 242 -22.87 -35.91 -21.12
C PRO A 242 -22.96 -35.73 -19.60
N LEU A 243 -21.91 -36.04 -18.90
CA LEU A 243 -21.79 -35.85 -17.45
C LEU A 243 -21.69 -34.37 -17.10
N SER A 244 -22.53 -33.58 -17.68
CA SER A 244 -22.94 -32.31 -17.14
C SER A 244 -23.51 -32.57 -15.76
N MET A 245 -23.21 -31.68 -14.84
CA MET A 245 -23.84 -31.71 -13.53
C MET A 245 -25.32 -31.79 -13.70
N ILE A 246 -25.88 -32.97 -13.42
CA ILE A 246 -27.32 -33.23 -13.60
C ILE A 246 -28.04 -32.31 -12.62
N PRO A 247 -28.90 -31.40 -13.07
CA PRO A 247 -29.77 -30.66 -12.19
C PRO A 247 -30.66 -31.67 -11.47
N ILE A 248 -30.37 -31.92 -10.23
CA ILE A 248 -31.10 -32.87 -9.45
C ILE A 248 -31.93 -32.09 -8.44
N ASP A 249 -33.17 -32.48 -8.29
CA ASP A 249 -34.04 -31.90 -7.28
C ASP A 249 -33.52 -32.26 -5.88
N GLY A 250 -32.78 -31.32 -5.31
CA GLY A 250 -32.15 -31.50 -4.03
C GLY A 250 -30.64 -31.72 -4.11
N PHE A 251 -29.98 -31.67 -2.93
CA PHE A 251 -28.55 -31.91 -2.79
C PHE A 251 -28.30 -33.43 -2.82
N GLN A 252 -27.71 -33.92 -3.91
CA GLN A 252 -27.48 -35.35 -4.13
C GLN A 252 -26.09 -35.59 -4.69
N GLN A 253 -25.51 -36.77 -4.43
CA GLN A 253 -24.27 -37.24 -5.05
C GLN A 253 -24.43 -38.60 -5.64
N TRP A 254 -23.57 -38.95 -6.57
CA TRP A 254 -23.50 -40.31 -7.11
C TRP A 254 -22.91 -41.27 -6.08
N ASN A 255 -23.62 -42.33 -5.75
CA ASN A 255 -23.11 -43.43 -4.97
C ASN A 255 -22.68 -44.55 -5.90
N ALA A 256 -21.36 -44.71 -6.08
CA ALA A 256 -20.82 -45.72 -7.00
C ALA A 256 -21.19 -47.15 -6.59
N LYS A 257 -21.38 -47.43 -5.29
CA LYS A 257 -21.76 -48.77 -4.78
C LYS A 257 -23.23 -49.10 -5.08
N GLU A 258 -24.08 -48.10 -4.95
CA GLU A 258 -25.52 -48.23 -5.19
C GLU A 258 -25.92 -47.93 -6.65
N LYS A 259 -24.97 -47.45 -7.45
CA LYS A 259 -25.19 -47.02 -8.85
C LYS A 259 -26.37 -46.05 -9.02
N ARG A 260 -26.60 -45.20 -8.02
CA ARG A 260 -27.65 -44.18 -8.03
C ARG A 260 -27.23 -42.92 -7.28
N TYR A 261 -27.98 -41.87 -7.52
CA TYR A 261 -27.82 -40.65 -6.76
C TYR A 261 -28.48 -40.79 -5.37
N VAL A 262 -27.76 -40.45 -4.34
CA VAL A 262 -28.23 -40.45 -2.95
C VAL A 262 -28.15 -39.06 -2.37
N PRO A 263 -29.03 -38.71 -1.42
CA PRO A 263 -28.90 -37.45 -0.69
C PRO A 263 -27.50 -37.29 -0.13
N HIS A 264 -26.89 -36.15 -0.36
CA HIS A 264 -25.50 -35.95 0.05
C HIS A 264 -25.24 -34.59 0.66
N GLY A 265 -24.44 -34.63 1.68
CA GLY A 265 -24.02 -33.50 2.42
C GLY A 265 -23.22 -32.48 1.63
N PRO A 266 -22.10 -32.66 1.03
CA PRO A 266 -21.25 -31.51 0.72
C PRO A 266 -21.39 -30.94 -0.67
N PHE A 267 -22.42 -31.29 -1.47
CA PHE A 267 -22.68 -30.48 -2.66
C PHE A 267 -23.40 -29.20 -2.23
N HIS A 268 -22.77 -28.12 -2.58
CA HIS A 268 -23.09 -26.80 -2.11
C HIS A 268 -24.18 -26.13 -2.90
N TRP A 269 -24.71 -26.81 -3.90
CA TRP A 269 -25.71 -26.23 -4.76
C TRP A 269 -26.67 -27.30 -5.33
N ALA A 270 -27.86 -26.86 -5.64
CA ALA A 270 -28.86 -27.65 -6.33
C ALA A 270 -29.72 -26.76 -7.23
N VAL A 271 -30.24 -27.27 -8.34
CA VAL A 271 -31.23 -26.54 -9.12
C VAL A 271 -32.58 -26.69 -8.45
N LYS A 272 -33.15 -25.56 -8.01
CA LYS A 272 -34.46 -25.51 -7.36
C LYS A 272 -35.26 -24.30 -7.81
N ARG A 273 -36.56 -24.47 -8.02
CA ARG A 273 -37.46 -23.34 -8.33
C ARG A 273 -37.02 -22.48 -9.51
N GLY A 274 -36.33 -23.05 -10.49
CA GLY A 274 -35.83 -22.33 -11.65
C GLY A 274 -34.64 -21.46 -11.39
N GLY A 275 -33.92 -21.64 -10.29
CA GLY A 275 -32.67 -21.03 -9.93
C GLY A 275 -31.70 -22.05 -9.37
N ILE A 276 -30.57 -21.58 -8.88
CA ILE A 276 -29.59 -22.41 -8.19
C ILE A 276 -29.58 -22.03 -6.71
N GLU A 277 -29.82 -23.02 -5.86
CA GLU A 277 -29.76 -22.89 -4.40
C GLU A 277 -28.41 -23.40 -3.89
N TYR A 278 -27.74 -22.59 -3.14
CA TYR A 278 -26.44 -22.85 -2.53
C TYR A 278 -26.60 -23.11 -1.05
N LEU A 279 -25.90 -24.12 -0.55
CA LEU A 279 -25.86 -24.49 0.85
C LEU A 279 -24.57 -24.01 1.51
N SER A 280 -24.68 -23.39 2.68
CA SER A 280 -23.55 -23.06 3.53
C SER A 280 -22.85 -24.32 4.05
N GLY A 281 -21.58 -24.21 4.21
CA GLY A 281 -20.82 -25.23 4.89
C GLY A 281 -20.22 -26.30 4.05
N GLY A 282 -20.36 -26.17 2.77
CA GLY A 282 -19.91 -27.20 1.89
C GLY A 282 -18.65 -26.88 1.22
N ASN A 283 -17.63 -26.91 1.25
CA ASN A 283 -16.37 -26.85 0.56
C ASN A 283 -15.42 -25.75 0.92
N ASN A 284 -14.95 -25.91 2.07
CA ASN A 284 -13.83 -25.14 2.43
C ASN A 284 -12.56 -25.69 1.84
N TYR A 285 -12.33 -25.38 0.59
CA TYR A 285 -10.98 -25.40 0.09
C TYR A 285 -10.15 -24.38 0.88
N ARG A 286 -9.72 -24.77 2.08
CA ARG A 286 -8.66 -24.12 2.87
C ARG A 286 -8.89 -22.67 3.27
N ARG A 287 -10.12 -22.12 3.21
CA ARG A 287 -10.38 -20.75 3.67
C ARG A 287 -11.75 -20.64 4.33
N PRO A 288 -11.82 -20.29 5.61
CA PRO A 288 -13.07 -19.92 6.26
C PRO A 288 -13.69 -18.72 5.54
N GLY A 289 -15.00 -18.71 5.37
CA GLY A 289 -15.72 -17.58 4.82
C GLY A 289 -15.76 -17.43 3.30
N ASN A 290 -15.12 -18.30 2.54
CA ASN A 290 -15.13 -18.25 1.07
C ASN A 290 -15.84 -19.46 0.49
N LEU A 291 -17.13 -19.37 0.30
CA LEU A 291 -17.86 -20.27 -0.58
C LEU A 291 -17.47 -19.95 -2.02
N ARG A 292 -16.48 -20.67 -2.51
CA ARG A 292 -16.16 -20.68 -3.92
C ARG A 292 -17.14 -21.56 -4.65
N SER A 293 -18.31 -21.06 -4.89
CA SER A 293 -19.00 -21.46 -6.08
C SER A 293 -18.58 -20.52 -7.19
N PRO A 294 -17.86 -20.96 -8.20
CA PRO A 294 -17.56 -20.15 -9.35
C PRO A 294 -18.84 -19.98 -10.14
N PHE A 295 -19.64 -19.03 -9.72
CA PHE A 295 -20.61 -18.49 -10.60
C PHE A 295 -19.90 -17.73 -11.72
N PHE A 296 -19.90 -18.25 -12.92
CA PHE A 296 -19.96 -17.53 -14.18
C PHE A 296 -18.99 -16.40 -14.45
N ALA A 297 -17.84 -16.39 -13.83
CA ALA A 297 -17.03 -15.26 -14.02
C ALA A 297 -16.27 -15.26 -15.33
N GLU A 298 -15.71 -16.41 -15.70
CA GLU A 298 -14.69 -16.44 -16.74
C GLU A 298 -15.22 -16.21 -18.14
N GLN A 299 -16.31 -16.85 -18.50
CA GLN A 299 -16.89 -16.70 -19.83
C GLN A 299 -17.64 -15.38 -20.01
N PHE A 300 -18.19 -14.83 -18.92
CA PHE A 300 -18.93 -13.59 -18.93
C PHE A 300 -18.02 -12.38 -19.01
N ALA A 301 -17.02 -12.30 -18.14
CA ALA A 301 -16.10 -11.17 -18.12
C ALA A 301 -15.35 -11.02 -19.46
N LYS A 302 -14.92 -12.10 -20.07
CA LYS A 302 -14.23 -12.07 -21.38
C LYS A 302 -15.10 -11.52 -22.50
N LYS A 303 -16.42 -11.71 -22.45
CA LYS A 303 -17.35 -11.27 -23.50
C LYS A 303 -17.90 -9.87 -23.27
N VAL A 304 -18.00 -9.42 -22.04
CA VAL A 304 -18.68 -8.18 -21.64
C VAL A 304 -17.74 -7.06 -21.31
N VAL A 305 -16.61 -7.35 -20.64
CA VAL A 305 -15.66 -6.33 -20.23
C VAL A 305 -14.71 -6.01 -21.39
N THR A 306 -15.24 -5.29 -22.36
CA THR A 306 -14.48 -4.85 -23.53
C THR A 306 -13.71 -3.54 -23.30
N ARG A 307 -14.07 -2.81 -22.26
CA ARG A 307 -13.51 -1.52 -21.89
C ARG A 307 -13.55 -1.32 -20.38
N ASP A 308 -12.65 -0.54 -19.83
CA ASP A 308 -12.69 -0.10 -18.44
C ASP A 308 -13.93 0.75 -18.19
N GLY A 309 -14.55 0.58 -17.03
CA GLY A 309 -15.69 1.36 -16.65
C GLY A 309 -16.60 0.70 -15.63
N TRP A 310 -17.69 1.39 -15.33
CA TRP A 310 -18.72 0.88 -14.46
C TRP A 310 -19.63 -0.09 -15.21
N TYR A 311 -19.89 -1.21 -14.57
CA TYR A 311 -20.82 -2.24 -15.05
C TYR A 311 -21.95 -2.38 -14.04
N ARG A 312 -23.18 -2.39 -14.55
CA ARG A 312 -24.37 -2.65 -13.77
C ARG A 312 -24.58 -4.15 -13.69
N VAL A 313 -24.68 -4.67 -12.48
CA VAL A 313 -24.98 -6.07 -12.21
C VAL A 313 -26.34 -6.15 -11.53
N ARG A 314 -27.25 -6.97 -12.09
CA ARG A 314 -28.53 -7.28 -11.48
C ARG A 314 -28.59 -8.76 -11.21
N VAL A 315 -29.04 -9.14 -10.03
CA VAL A 315 -29.13 -10.52 -9.58
C VAL A 315 -30.47 -10.73 -8.90
N ASN A 316 -31.25 -11.69 -9.39
CA ASN A 316 -32.43 -12.15 -8.67
C ASN A 316 -32.00 -13.17 -7.63
N ALA A 317 -32.14 -12.86 -6.35
CA ALA A 317 -31.66 -13.68 -5.25
C ALA A 317 -32.61 -13.69 -4.05
N GLY A 318 -32.53 -14.77 -3.29
CA GLY A 318 -33.19 -14.93 -1.99
C GLY A 318 -32.31 -15.74 -1.06
N ALA A 319 -32.43 -15.53 0.24
CA ALA A 319 -31.61 -16.17 1.25
C ALA A 319 -32.43 -16.76 2.40
N PHE A 320 -31.87 -17.80 3.00
CA PHE A 320 -32.28 -18.33 4.29
C PHE A 320 -31.08 -18.28 5.23
N ARG A 321 -31.24 -17.65 6.36
CA ARG A 321 -30.11 -17.43 7.29
C ARG A 321 -29.78 -18.61 8.18
N GLY A 322 -30.53 -19.71 8.05
CA GLY A 322 -30.43 -20.88 8.92
C GLY A 322 -31.29 -20.76 10.18
N GLU A 323 -31.29 -21.83 10.99
CA GLU A 323 -32.04 -21.93 12.24
C GLU A 323 -31.18 -22.49 13.39
N GLY A 324 -31.53 -22.12 14.60
CA GLY A 324 -30.87 -22.61 15.82
C GLY A 324 -29.38 -22.27 15.85
N LYS A 325 -28.52 -23.25 16.06
CA LYS A 325 -27.05 -23.07 16.12
C LYS A 325 -26.44 -22.74 14.77
N GLU A 326 -27.12 -23.05 13.68
CA GLU A 326 -26.67 -22.78 12.32
C GLU A 326 -27.15 -21.42 11.80
N GLN A 327 -27.88 -20.66 12.62
CA GLN A 327 -28.39 -19.35 12.21
C GLN A 327 -27.28 -18.32 12.08
N GLN A 328 -27.18 -17.73 10.92
CA GLN A 328 -26.24 -16.64 10.61
C GLN A 328 -26.90 -15.27 10.74
N LYS A 329 -26.11 -14.25 11.09
CA LYS A 329 -26.60 -12.88 11.16
C LYS A 329 -27.04 -12.35 9.81
N GLU A 330 -26.32 -12.68 8.75
CA GLU A 330 -26.54 -12.17 7.41
C GLU A 330 -26.09 -13.17 6.34
N VAL A 331 -26.65 -13.04 5.14
CA VAL A 331 -26.19 -13.71 3.92
C VAL A 331 -25.90 -12.63 2.89
N ARG A 332 -24.68 -12.62 2.36
CA ARG A 332 -24.24 -11.64 1.36
C ARG A 332 -23.87 -12.31 0.05
N LEU A 333 -24.22 -11.68 -1.04
CA LEU A 333 -23.66 -11.97 -2.34
C LEU A 333 -22.37 -11.16 -2.47
N VAL A 334 -21.28 -11.84 -2.77
CA VAL A 334 -19.95 -11.26 -2.83
C VAL A 334 -19.44 -11.30 -4.25
N PHE A 335 -18.99 -10.16 -4.73
CA PHE A 335 -18.36 -10.00 -6.02
C PHE A 335 -16.85 -9.94 -5.86
N GLU A 336 -16.15 -10.94 -6.39
CA GLU A 336 -14.73 -11.11 -6.19
C GLU A 336 -13.95 -11.07 -7.51
N TYR A 337 -12.76 -10.49 -7.45
CA TYR A 337 -11.77 -10.55 -8.51
C TYR A 337 -10.64 -11.49 -8.11
N CYS A 338 -10.42 -12.51 -8.94
CA CYS A 338 -9.36 -13.48 -8.72
C CYS A 338 -8.34 -13.39 -9.85
N TYR A 339 -7.23 -12.68 -9.60
CA TYR A 339 -6.05 -12.72 -10.43
C TYR A 339 -4.86 -13.15 -9.57
N GLY A 340 -4.36 -14.35 -9.87
CA GLY A 340 -3.37 -14.93 -9.00
C GLY A 340 -3.95 -15.19 -7.59
N SER A 341 -3.13 -15.35 -6.60
CA SER A 341 -3.54 -15.33 -5.19
C SER A 341 -3.09 -13.99 -4.63
N PRO A 342 -3.91 -13.22 -3.91
CA PRO A 342 -5.19 -13.53 -3.27
C PRO A 342 -6.43 -12.96 -3.97
N LEU A 343 -7.62 -13.46 -3.62
CA LEU A 343 -8.93 -12.95 -4.02
C LEU A 343 -9.18 -11.54 -3.45
N GLN A 344 -9.75 -10.66 -4.27
CA GLN A 344 -10.18 -9.33 -3.82
C GLN A 344 -11.70 -9.24 -3.89
N VAL A 345 -12.35 -8.95 -2.77
CA VAL A 345 -13.78 -8.60 -2.75
C VAL A 345 -13.91 -7.18 -3.29
N VAL A 346 -14.64 -7.05 -4.39
CA VAL A 346 -14.87 -5.76 -5.06
C VAL A 346 -16.16 -5.13 -4.60
N GLN A 347 -17.18 -5.96 -4.34
CA GLN A 347 -18.51 -5.52 -3.90
C GLN A 347 -19.18 -6.60 -3.08
N SER A 348 -20.00 -6.20 -2.12
CA SER A 348 -20.80 -7.09 -1.29
C SER A 348 -22.22 -6.55 -1.16
N VAL A 349 -23.21 -7.43 -1.31
CA VAL A 349 -24.63 -7.05 -1.28
C VAL A 349 -25.37 -7.94 -0.28
N LEU A 350 -26.02 -7.35 0.69
CA LEU A 350 -26.84 -8.06 1.67
C LEU A 350 -28.11 -8.59 0.98
N ILE A 351 -28.37 -9.89 1.12
CA ILE A 351 -29.58 -10.54 0.62
C ILE A 351 -30.58 -10.66 1.78
N ASP A 352 -31.55 -9.78 1.77
CA ASP A 352 -32.61 -9.70 2.79
C ASP A 352 -33.93 -10.38 2.36
N ALA A 353 -34.10 -10.65 1.08
CA ALA A 353 -35.25 -11.39 0.55
C ALA A 353 -35.24 -12.87 0.97
N PRO A 354 -36.37 -13.48 1.36
CA PRO A 354 -36.42 -14.90 1.68
C PRO A 354 -36.28 -15.77 0.40
N LEU A 355 -35.91 -17.05 0.59
CA LEU A 355 -35.70 -17.99 -0.52
C LEU A 355 -36.93 -18.21 -1.41
N ASP A 356 -38.11 -18.15 -0.83
CA ASP A 356 -39.39 -18.38 -1.51
C ASP A 356 -39.96 -17.10 -2.17
N GLN A 357 -39.41 -15.93 -1.83
CA GLN A 357 -39.78 -14.63 -2.38
C GLN A 357 -38.54 -13.85 -2.80
N PRO A 358 -37.73 -14.33 -3.73
CA PRO A 358 -36.53 -13.68 -4.18
C PRO A 358 -36.87 -12.32 -4.84
N LYS A 359 -35.93 -11.36 -4.72
CA LYS A 359 -36.03 -10.07 -5.38
C LYS A 359 -34.79 -9.77 -6.20
N GLU A 360 -34.89 -8.78 -7.08
CA GLU A 360 -33.75 -8.27 -7.84
C GLU A 360 -32.93 -7.32 -6.97
N TYR A 361 -31.62 -7.55 -6.97
CA TYR A 361 -30.61 -6.68 -6.38
C TYR A 361 -29.81 -6.06 -7.52
N GLU A 362 -29.64 -4.74 -7.48
CA GLU A 362 -28.81 -3.99 -8.42
C GLU A 362 -27.61 -3.40 -7.70
N PHE A 363 -26.44 -3.51 -8.33
CA PHE A 363 -25.21 -2.86 -7.86
C PHE A 363 -24.29 -2.56 -9.04
N PHE A 364 -23.31 -1.69 -8.80
CA PHE A 364 -22.34 -1.28 -9.79
C PHE A 364 -20.95 -1.76 -9.38
N VAL A 365 -20.17 -2.24 -10.34
CA VAL A 365 -18.78 -2.65 -10.16
C VAL A 365 -17.91 -1.98 -11.21
N TYR A 366 -16.76 -1.48 -10.80
CA TYR A 366 -15.78 -0.96 -11.74
C TYR A 366 -14.90 -2.11 -12.24
N LEU A 367 -14.97 -2.41 -13.53
CA LEU A 367 -14.24 -3.49 -14.16
C LEU A 367 -13.17 -2.92 -15.10
N GLN A 368 -12.03 -3.57 -15.13
CA GLN A 368 -10.92 -3.23 -16.02
C GLN A 368 -10.83 -4.22 -17.16
N SER A 369 -10.73 -3.70 -18.39
CA SER A 369 -10.39 -4.49 -19.57
C SER A 369 -8.89 -4.80 -19.59
N GLY A 370 -8.44 -5.81 -20.31
CA GLY A 370 -7.04 -6.13 -20.45
C GLY A 370 -6.77 -7.17 -21.51
N PRO A 371 -5.51 -7.48 -21.76
CA PRO A 371 -5.13 -8.41 -22.82
C PRO A 371 -5.81 -9.77 -22.63
N PRO A 372 -6.08 -10.52 -23.73
CA PRO A 372 -6.77 -11.79 -23.70
C PRO A 372 -6.12 -12.87 -22.83
N ASP A 373 -4.81 -12.75 -22.62
CA ASP A 373 -4.00 -13.71 -21.87
C ASP A 373 -4.09 -13.52 -20.34
N PHE A 374 -4.70 -12.44 -19.90
CA PHE A 374 -5.00 -12.23 -18.51
C PHE A 374 -6.21 -13.09 -18.14
N ASN A 375 -6.00 -14.20 -17.44
CA ASN A 375 -7.05 -14.98 -16.78
C ASN A 375 -7.75 -14.14 -15.70
N ARG A 376 -8.62 -13.24 -16.13
CA ARG A 376 -9.44 -12.43 -15.24
C ARG A 376 -10.62 -13.25 -14.80
N ASN A 377 -10.44 -13.92 -13.69
CA ASN A 377 -11.50 -14.70 -13.06
C ASN A 377 -12.29 -13.78 -12.13
N TRP A 378 -13.31 -13.12 -12.66
CA TRP A 378 -14.35 -12.55 -11.84
C TRP A 378 -15.20 -13.68 -11.28
N LYS A 379 -15.48 -13.64 -9.98
CA LYS A 379 -16.33 -14.63 -9.32
C LYS A 379 -17.41 -13.91 -8.56
N ILE A 380 -18.58 -14.49 -8.58
CA ILE A 380 -19.64 -14.17 -7.65
C ILE A 380 -19.71 -15.34 -6.69
N GLY A 381 -19.51 -15.05 -5.44
CA GLY A 381 -19.65 -15.98 -4.34
C GLY A 381 -20.73 -15.50 -3.38
N TRP A 382 -20.85 -16.14 -2.27
CA TRP A 382 -21.64 -15.67 -1.17
C TRP A 382 -20.91 -15.85 0.15
N ASP A 383 -21.17 -14.96 1.09
CA ASP A 383 -20.62 -14.98 2.43
C ASP A 383 -21.79 -15.06 3.41
N ASN A 384 -21.73 -15.98 4.34
CA ASN A 384 -22.70 -16.16 5.38
C ASN A 384 -22.20 -15.70 6.75
N GLY A 385 -21.02 -15.09 6.81
CA GLY A 385 -20.41 -14.67 8.06
C GLY A 385 -19.83 -15.81 8.92
N ASP A 386 -19.85 -17.04 8.41
CA ASP A 386 -19.34 -18.21 9.13
C ASP A 386 -17.82 -18.25 9.06
N GLN A 387 -17.17 -18.12 10.21
CA GLN A 387 -15.71 -18.09 10.35
C GLN A 387 -15.15 -19.31 11.07
N GLU A 388 -15.95 -20.37 11.25
CA GLU A 388 -15.39 -21.58 11.84
C GLU A 388 -14.29 -22.15 10.95
N VAL A 389 -13.09 -22.16 11.50
CA VAL A 389 -11.90 -22.74 10.88
C VAL A 389 -12.02 -24.27 10.91
N VAL A 390 -12.47 -24.82 9.83
CA VAL A 390 -12.44 -26.27 9.69
C VAL A 390 -11.02 -26.72 9.36
N ARG A 391 -10.40 -27.40 10.29
CA ARG A 391 -9.09 -28.00 10.09
C ARG A 391 -9.24 -29.26 9.23
N VAL A 392 -8.81 -29.20 8.00
CA VAL A 392 -8.74 -30.37 7.13
C VAL A 392 -7.49 -31.17 7.44
N ASN A 393 -7.65 -32.45 7.78
CA ASN A 393 -6.52 -33.36 7.93
C ASN A 393 -5.87 -33.61 6.56
N PRO A 394 -4.58 -33.30 6.36
CA PRO A 394 -3.92 -33.53 5.07
C PRO A 394 -4.04 -34.97 4.56
N LYS A 395 -3.95 -35.96 5.45
CA LYS A 395 -4.12 -37.40 5.09
C LYS A 395 -5.52 -37.69 4.53
N TYR A 396 -6.54 -37.01 5.08
CA TYR A 396 -7.91 -37.15 4.58
C TYR A 396 -8.02 -36.60 3.14
N TRP A 397 -7.47 -35.44 2.87
CA TRP A 397 -7.44 -34.84 1.54
C TRP A 397 -6.73 -35.71 0.52
N ASP A 398 -5.52 -36.16 0.85
CA ASP A 398 -4.73 -36.99 -0.06
C ASP A 398 -5.51 -38.25 -0.50
N VAL A 399 -6.23 -38.88 0.43
CA VAL A 399 -7.04 -40.06 0.14
C VAL A 399 -8.27 -39.69 -0.68
N GLN A 400 -8.96 -38.59 -0.37
CA GLN A 400 -10.19 -38.15 -1.07
C GLN A 400 -9.93 -37.67 -2.51
N TRP A 401 -8.76 -37.06 -2.77
CA TRP A 401 -8.40 -36.57 -4.10
C TRP A 401 -7.65 -37.56 -4.97
N LYS A 402 -7.16 -38.65 -4.42
CA LYS A 402 -6.44 -39.66 -5.17
C LYS A 402 -7.24 -40.26 -6.35
N PRO A 403 -8.54 -40.55 -6.24
CA PRO A 403 -9.34 -40.95 -7.38
C PRO A 403 -9.34 -39.91 -8.51
N VAL A 404 -9.48 -38.63 -8.19
CA VAL A 404 -9.50 -37.55 -9.19
C VAL A 404 -8.14 -37.43 -9.89
N THR A 405 -7.05 -37.56 -9.14
CA THR A 405 -5.69 -37.53 -9.71
C THR A 405 -5.46 -38.69 -10.67
N ILE A 406 -5.88 -39.92 -10.29
CA ILE A 406 -5.74 -41.13 -11.13
C ILE A 406 -6.66 -41.04 -12.35
N ALA A 407 -7.84 -40.47 -12.24
CA ALA A 407 -8.72 -40.20 -13.38
C ALA A 407 -8.03 -39.28 -14.41
N GLY A 408 -7.32 -38.23 -13.95
CA GLY A 408 -6.50 -37.41 -14.83
C GLY A 408 -5.32 -38.16 -15.48
N GLU A 409 -4.77 -39.18 -14.79
CA GLU A 409 -3.75 -40.07 -15.39
C GLU A 409 -4.36 -40.97 -16.46
N ILE A 410 -5.53 -41.54 -16.22
CA ILE A 410 -6.28 -42.33 -17.19
C ILE A 410 -6.59 -41.51 -18.44
N ALA A 411 -7.13 -40.32 -18.28
CA ALA A 411 -7.43 -39.42 -19.40
C ALA A 411 -6.16 -39.09 -20.25
N ARG A 412 -5.02 -38.87 -19.59
CA ARG A 412 -3.73 -38.69 -20.28
C ARG A 412 -3.29 -39.97 -21.01
N ALA A 413 -3.39 -41.12 -20.37
CA ALA A 413 -3.03 -42.40 -20.97
C ALA A 413 -3.92 -42.75 -22.20
N ILE A 414 -5.20 -42.44 -22.18
CA ILE A 414 -6.10 -42.54 -23.33
C ILE A 414 -5.61 -41.65 -24.47
N ARG A 415 -5.38 -40.36 -24.19
CA ARG A 415 -4.89 -39.40 -25.19
C ARG A 415 -3.59 -39.84 -25.80
N ASP A 416 -2.68 -40.35 -24.99
CA ASP A 416 -1.33 -40.75 -25.38
C ASP A 416 -1.32 -42.17 -25.97
N LYS A 417 -2.51 -42.82 -26.13
CA LYS A 417 -2.69 -44.18 -26.68
C LYS A 417 -1.79 -45.22 -26.02
N LYS A 418 -1.78 -45.21 -24.68
CA LYS A 418 -0.95 -46.12 -23.88
C LYS A 418 -1.43 -47.59 -24.04
N PRO A 419 -0.51 -48.59 -23.88
CA PRO A 419 -0.85 -49.98 -23.98
C PRO A 419 -1.95 -50.46 -23.00
N ASP A 420 -2.77 -51.44 -23.39
CA ASP A 420 -3.88 -51.97 -22.60
C ASP A 420 -3.47 -52.39 -21.17
N ALA A 421 -2.28 -52.98 -21.04
CA ALA A 421 -1.74 -53.39 -19.73
C ALA A 421 -1.49 -52.18 -18.77
N GLU A 422 -1.08 -51.02 -19.30
CA GLU A 422 -0.91 -49.80 -18.52
C GLU A 422 -2.29 -49.24 -18.17
N MET A 423 -3.23 -49.27 -19.09
CA MET A 423 -4.61 -48.84 -18.84
C MET A 423 -5.30 -49.68 -17.77
N GLU A 424 -5.14 -50.98 -17.81
CA GLU A 424 -5.71 -51.90 -16.81
C GLU A 424 -5.10 -51.64 -15.41
N SER A 425 -3.78 -51.39 -15.35
CA SER A 425 -3.10 -51.01 -14.12
C SER A 425 -3.68 -49.71 -13.53
N LEU A 426 -3.95 -48.70 -14.35
CA LEU A 426 -4.52 -47.41 -13.92
C LEU A 426 -5.98 -47.58 -13.45
N ARG A 427 -6.78 -48.41 -14.13
CA ARG A 427 -8.14 -48.71 -13.71
C ARG A 427 -8.17 -49.39 -12.34
N LYS A 428 -7.31 -50.40 -12.13
CA LYS A 428 -7.19 -51.05 -10.83
C LYS A 428 -6.78 -50.08 -9.72
N LYS A 429 -5.78 -49.20 -9.96
CA LYS A 429 -5.41 -48.14 -9.02
C LYS A 429 -6.55 -47.17 -8.71
N SER A 430 -7.40 -46.88 -9.71
CA SER A 430 -8.58 -46.05 -9.52
C SER A 430 -9.61 -46.69 -8.60
N GLU A 431 -9.90 -47.99 -8.82
CA GLU A 431 -10.81 -48.75 -7.97
C GLU A 431 -10.33 -48.82 -6.51
N GLU A 432 -9.04 -49.09 -6.31
CA GLU A 432 -8.42 -49.11 -4.98
C GLU A 432 -8.48 -47.73 -4.30
N ALA A 433 -8.23 -46.66 -5.06
CA ALA A 433 -8.30 -45.29 -4.53
C ALA A 433 -9.74 -44.86 -4.18
N ILE A 434 -10.75 -45.27 -4.96
CA ILE A 434 -12.16 -45.04 -4.67
C ILE A 434 -12.56 -45.79 -3.42
N ALA A 435 -12.18 -47.05 -3.30
CA ALA A 435 -12.48 -47.87 -2.11
C ALA A 435 -11.87 -47.28 -0.84
N ALA A 436 -10.61 -46.83 -0.94
CA ALA A 436 -9.93 -46.15 0.16
C ALA A 436 -10.58 -44.81 0.54
N ALA A 437 -11.03 -44.03 -0.44
CA ALA A 437 -11.73 -42.76 -0.19
C ALA A 437 -13.11 -43.00 0.51
N LEU A 438 -13.82 -44.03 0.11
CA LEU A 438 -15.09 -44.41 0.75
C LEU A 438 -14.90 -44.91 2.18
N GLU A 439 -13.85 -45.67 2.44
CA GLU A 439 -13.52 -46.13 3.80
C GLU A 439 -13.06 -44.99 4.67
N ASN A 440 -12.22 -44.11 4.15
CA ASN A 440 -11.74 -42.91 4.85
C ASN A 440 -12.91 -42.01 5.29
N ARG A 441 -13.95 -41.89 4.47
CA ARG A 441 -15.17 -41.17 4.86
C ARG A 441 -15.86 -41.74 6.10
N LYS A 442 -15.88 -43.03 6.26
CA LYS A 442 -16.50 -43.66 7.44
C LYS A 442 -15.69 -43.36 8.72
N THR A 443 -14.37 -43.28 8.57
CA THR A 443 -13.45 -43.13 9.70
C THR A 443 -13.31 -41.69 10.20
N PHE A 444 -13.52 -40.71 9.34
CA PHE A 444 -13.28 -39.27 9.64
C PHE A 444 -14.56 -38.43 9.72
N ASN A 445 -15.69 -39.05 9.97
CA ASN A 445 -16.98 -38.42 9.85
C ASN A 445 -17.23 -37.27 10.87
N ASP A 446 -16.61 -37.30 12.03
CA ASP A 446 -16.93 -36.41 13.13
C ASP A 446 -15.96 -35.20 13.27
N GLU A 447 -14.77 -35.25 12.67
CA GLU A 447 -13.75 -34.20 12.87
C GLU A 447 -13.53 -33.33 11.64
N TYR A 448 -13.95 -33.78 10.45
CA TYR A 448 -13.60 -33.14 9.21
C TYR A 448 -14.79 -33.02 8.27
N TYR A 449 -15.55 -32.03 8.51
CA TYR A 449 -16.24 -31.18 7.59
C TYR A 449 -16.70 -31.77 6.25
N ILE A 450 -16.95 -32.95 5.99
CA ILE A 450 -17.41 -33.30 4.67
C ILE A 450 -18.86 -33.74 4.69
N TRP A 451 -19.26 -34.39 5.67
CA TRP A 451 -20.65 -34.78 5.78
C TRP A 451 -20.93 -35.41 7.13
N ASP A 452 -21.79 -34.80 7.90
CA ASP A 452 -22.44 -35.40 9.04
C ASP A 452 -23.84 -35.87 8.59
N PRO A 453 -24.12 -37.18 8.58
CA PRO A 453 -25.45 -37.66 8.26
C PRO A 453 -26.52 -37.21 9.26
N LYS A 454 -26.11 -36.71 10.41
CA LYS A 454 -27.00 -36.11 11.42
C LYS A 454 -27.29 -34.63 11.15
N LEU A 455 -26.62 -34.05 10.15
CA LEU A 455 -26.77 -32.65 9.83
C LEU A 455 -28.11 -32.39 9.20
N ASP A 456 -28.89 -31.54 9.84
CA ASP A 456 -30.17 -31.10 9.26
C ASP A 456 -29.91 -29.99 8.24
N ILE A 457 -29.78 -30.39 6.97
CA ILE A 457 -29.53 -29.47 5.86
C ILE A 457 -30.62 -28.41 5.77
N ALA A 458 -31.85 -28.71 6.22
CA ALA A 458 -32.95 -27.75 6.20
C ALA A 458 -32.70 -26.54 7.12
N LYS A 459 -31.88 -26.68 8.16
CA LYS A 459 -31.54 -25.64 9.12
C LYS A 459 -30.33 -24.81 8.74
N ARG A 460 -29.58 -25.16 7.70
CA ARG A 460 -28.40 -24.44 7.28
C ARG A 460 -28.71 -23.20 6.44
N PRO A 461 -27.87 -22.17 6.52
CA PRO A 461 -27.99 -21.01 5.63
C PRO A 461 -27.91 -21.42 4.15
N ARG A 462 -28.72 -20.77 3.34
CA ARG A 462 -28.80 -21.03 1.90
C ARG A 462 -28.99 -19.73 1.14
N LEU A 463 -28.40 -19.67 -0.04
CA LEU A 463 -28.61 -18.62 -1.03
C LEU A 463 -29.20 -19.20 -2.29
N TRP A 464 -30.29 -18.64 -2.77
CA TRP A 464 -30.85 -18.95 -4.07
C TRP A 464 -30.55 -17.81 -5.05
N VAL A 465 -30.12 -18.15 -6.28
CA VAL A 465 -29.85 -17.22 -7.38
C VAL A 465 -30.58 -17.68 -8.62
N GLY A 466 -31.40 -16.79 -9.18
CA GLY A 466 -32.15 -17.03 -10.41
C GLY A 466 -31.45 -16.44 -11.63
N GLU A 467 -32.04 -15.37 -12.17
CA GLU A 467 -31.42 -14.63 -13.28
C GLU A 467 -30.35 -13.66 -12.80
N MET A 468 -29.31 -13.52 -13.61
CA MET A 468 -28.28 -12.50 -13.44
C MET A 468 -28.02 -11.78 -14.76
N SER A 469 -27.89 -10.46 -14.72
CA SER A 469 -27.53 -9.69 -15.89
C SER A 469 -26.36 -8.73 -15.63
N TRP A 470 -25.58 -8.53 -16.67
CA TRP A 470 -24.46 -7.62 -16.72
C TRP A 470 -24.67 -6.65 -17.85
N GLU A 471 -24.54 -5.38 -17.56
CA GLU A 471 -24.74 -4.32 -18.55
C GLU A 471 -23.61 -3.30 -18.41
N GLY A 472 -22.85 -3.07 -19.46
CA GLY A 472 -21.78 -2.08 -19.43
C GLY A 472 -20.92 -2.03 -20.69
N PRO A 473 -19.96 -1.11 -20.70
CA PRO A 473 -19.77 -0.09 -19.67
C PRO A 473 -20.94 0.90 -19.58
N VAL A 474 -21.36 1.24 -18.35
CA VAL A 474 -22.34 2.29 -18.10
C VAL A 474 -21.58 3.61 -18.09
N VAL A 475 -21.57 4.31 -19.21
CA VAL A 475 -20.81 5.56 -19.35
C VAL A 475 -21.73 6.75 -19.56
N GLU A 476 -21.41 7.82 -18.87
CA GLU A 476 -21.97 9.13 -19.18
C GLU A 476 -21.43 9.60 -20.51
N TRP A 477 -22.29 9.87 -21.45
CA TRP A 477 -21.90 10.34 -22.79
C TRP A 477 -22.56 11.68 -23.15
N PRO A 478 -21.78 12.66 -23.61
CA PRO A 478 -20.32 12.74 -23.56
C PRO A 478 -19.78 12.79 -22.13
N SER A 479 -18.55 12.32 -21.91
CA SER A 479 -17.93 12.32 -20.57
C SER A 479 -17.87 13.76 -20.01
N LYS A 480 -17.92 13.88 -18.68
CA LYS A 480 -17.87 15.19 -18.02
C LYS A 480 -16.61 15.98 -18.41
N GLY A 481 -15.46 15.33 -18.45
CA GLY A 481 -14.20 15.96 -18.87
C GLY A 481 -14.25 16.44 -20.32
N ARG A 482 -14.85 15.66 -21.22
CA ARG A 482 -15.08 16.10 -22.60
C ARG A 482 -15.98 17.33 -22.64
N ARG A 483 -17.16 17.25 -22.05
CA ARG A 483 -18.22 18.28 -22.09
C ARG A 483 -17.81 19.60 -21.43
N GLU A 484 -17.15 19.51 -20.25
CA GLU A 484 -16.88 20.72 -19.46
C GLU A 484 -15.52 21.37 -19.79
N LEU A 485 -14.54 20.57 -20.18
CA LEU A 485 -13.19 21.05 -20.36
C LEU A 485 -12.82 21.24 -21.84
N LEU A 486 -13.11 20.27 -22.69
CA LEU A 486 -12.64 20.29 -24.06
C LEU A 486 -13.72 20.87 -25.01
N PHE A 487 -14.92 20.34 -24.99
CA PHE A 487 -15.99 20.70 -25.91
C PHE A 487 -17.18 21.31 -25.16
N ALA A 488 -16.93 22.44 -24.49
CA ALA A 488 -18.00 23.13 -23.75
C ALA A 488 -19.01 23.79 -24.72
N GLY A 489 -20.27 23.40 -24.61
CA GLY A 489 -21.34 23.86 -25.50
C GLY A 489 -21.57 22.95 -26.70
N GLU A 490 -21.99 23.48 -27.84
CA GLU A 490 -22.14 22.72 -29.08
C GLU A 490 -20.77 22.29 -29.63
N GLU A 491 -20.66 21.03 -30.02
CA GLU A 491 -19.42 20.52 -30.62
C GLU A 491 -19.22 21.09 -32.01
N ARG A 492 -18.24 21.97 -32.14
CA ARG A 492 -17.77 22.50 -33.41
C ARG A 492 -16.53 21.70 -33.85
N ASN A 493 -16.43 21.46 -35.16
CA ASN A 493 -15.32 20.70 -35.75
C ASN A 493 -14.43 21.59 -36.66
N ASP A 494 -14.49 22.89 -36.51
CA ASP A 494 -13.69 23.86 -37.25
C ASP A 494 -12.38 24.19 -36.48
N ASP A 495 -11.32 24.49 -37.25
CA ASP A 495 -10.00 24.73 -36.72
C ASP A 495 -9.91 25.98 -35.81
N SER A 496 -10.84 26.96 -35.97
CA SER A 496 -10.91 28.14 -35.11
C SER A 496 -11.30 27.79 -33.67
N TYR A 497 -12.03 26.70 -33.48
CA TYR A 497 -12.45 26.23 -32.16
C TYR A 497 -11.30 25.68 -31.29
N LEU A 498 -10.19 25.29 -31.92
CA LEU A 498 -9.00 24.83 -31.17
C LEU A 498 -8.50 25.88 -30.17
N ARG A 499 -8.55 27.16 -30.57
CA ARG A 499 -8.11 28.25 -29.69
C ARG A 499 -8.99 28.35 -28.43
N GLU A 500 -10.30 28.21 -28.58
CA GLU A 500 -11.24 28.23 -27.46
C GLU A 500 -11.03 27.05 -26.54
N ILE A 501 -10.79 25.85 -27.10
CA ILE A 501 -10.49 24.63 -26.34
C ILE A 501 -9.22 24.83 -25.51
N PHE A 502 -8.10 25.24 -26.13
CA PHE A 502 -6.85 25.40 -25.43
C PHE A 502 -6.79 26.61 -24.49
N ALA A 503 -7.49 27.70 -24.81
CA ALA A 503 -7.63 28.83 -23.89
C ALA A 503 -8.34 28.44 -22.58
N ARG A 504 -9.25 27.48 -22.64
CA ARG A 504 -9.96 26.92 -21.49
C ARG A 504 -9.16 25.84 -20.76
N PHE A 505 -8.46 24.99 -21.52
CA PHE A 505 -7.74 23.84 -20.99
C PHE A 505 -6.40 24.21 -20.33
N LEU A 506 -5.58 25.04 -20.99
CA LEU A 506 -4.21 25.31 -20.56
C LEU A 506 -4.08 25.94 -19.17
N PRO A 507 -4.92 26.93 -18.76
CA PRO A 507 -4.80 27.49 -17.42
C PRO A 507 -5.01 26.46 -16.31
N ARG A 508 -5.91 25.50 -16.51
CA ARG A 508 -6.17 24.39 -15.60
C ARG A 508 -5.01 23.39 -15.60
N ALA A 509 -4.53 23.03 -16.79
CA ALA A 509 -3.42 22.08 -16.94
C ALA A 509 -2.11 22.63 -16.37
N TYR A 510 -1.81 23.91 -16.59
CA TYR A 510 -0.59 24.56 -16.13
C TYR A 510 -0.72 25.21 -14.73
N ARG A 511 -1.92 25.15 -14.12
CA ARG A 511 -2.16 25.66 -12.76
C ARG A 511 -1.87 27.16 -12.58
N ARG A 512 -1.92 27.91 -13.70
CA ARG A 512 -1.65 29.36 -13.74
C ARG A 512 -2.35 29.99 -14.97
N PRO A 513 -2.52 31.31 -14.98
CA PRO A 513 -2.88 32.03 -16.20
C PRO A 513 -1.86 31.74 -17.31
N VAL A 514 -2.35 31.70 -18.55
CA VAL A 514 -1.53 31.50 -19.75
C VAL A 514 -1.61 32.70 -20.64
N THR A 515 -0.54 33.00 -21.38
CA THR A 515 -0.53 34.06 -22.37
C THR A 515 -1.19 33.61 -23.66
N SER A 516 -1.65 34.61 -24.49
CA SER A 516 -2.14 34.34 -25.82
C SER A 516 -1.16 33.52 -26.66
N ASP A 517 0.15 33.89 -26.58
CA ASP A 517 1.20 33.21 -27.34
C ASP A 517 1.39 31.75 -26.95
N GLU A 518 1.16 31.43 -25.66
CA GLU A 518 1.22 30.02 -25.21
C GLU A 518 0.06 29.21 -25.82
N VAL A 519 -1.15 29.79 -25.86
CA VAL A 519 -2.30 29.17 -26.52
C VAL A 519 -2.01 29.00 -28.01
N ASP A 520 -1.52 30.04 -28.69
CA ASP A 520 -1.25 30.00 -30.11
C ASP A 520 -0.18 28.98 -30.49
N ARG A 521 0.88 28.81 -29.66
CA ARG A 521 1.88 27.76 -29.89
C ARG A 521 1.26 26.36 -29.87
N VAL A 522 0.37 26.08 -28.91
CA VAL A 522 -0.26 24.76 -28.83
C VAL A 522 -1.25 24.56 -29.99
N VAL A 523 -2.01 25.57 -30.34
CA VAL A 523 -2.93 25.54 -31.49
C VAL A 523 -2.15 25.27 -32.77
N GLN A 524 -1.06 26.02 -33.01
CA GLN A 524 -0.25 25.86 -34.22
C GLN A 524 0.40 24.47 -34.29
N TRP A 525 0.93 23.99 -33.19
CA TRP A 525 1.47 22.62 -33.11
C TRP A 525 0.39 21.58 -33.46
N THR A 526 -0.84 21.76 -32.94
CA THR A 526 -1.98 20.88 -33.19
C THR A 526 -2.39 20.89 -34.66
N LEU A 527 -2.47 22.08 -35.29
CA LEU A 527 -2.78 22.23 -36.70
C LEU A 527 -1.73 21.60 -37.61
N ASN A 528 -0.47 21.81 -37.31
CA ASN A 528 0.64 21.20 -38.05
C ASN A 528 0.59 19.66 -37.94
N THR A 529 0.31 19.12 -36.74
CA THR A 529 0.16 17.69 -36.54
C THR A 529 -1.06 17.11 -37.25
N LYS A 530 -2.20 17.84 -37.20
CA LYS A 530 -3.42 17.50 -37.96
C LYS A 530 -3.13 17.36 -39.44
N ALA A 531 -2.45 18.34 -40.03
CA ALA A 531 -2.11 18.35 -41.47
C ALA A 531 -1.13 17.23 -41.83
N ALA A 532 -0.04 17.08 -41.06
CA ALA A 532 1.00 16.11 -41.32
C ALA A 532 0.52 14.65 -41.26
N ARG A 533 -0.44 14.35 -40.38
CA ARG A 533 -0.96 12.99 -40.16
C ARG A 533 -2.38 12.79 -40.72
N ASN A 534 -2.94 13.75 -41.39
CA ASN A 534 -4.32 13.75 -41.95
C ASN A 534 -5.38 13.34 -40.91
N LEU A 535 -5.33 14.00 -39.74
CA LEU A 535 -6.20 13.65 -38.62
C LEU A 535 -7.59 14.34 -38.73
N SER A 536 -8.62 13.66 -38.24
CA SER A 536 -9.90 14.32 -37.91
C SER A 536 -9.70 15.40 -36.85
N PHE A 537 -10.65 16.34 -36.74
CA PHE A 537 -10.60 17.40 -35.74
C PHE A 537 -10.46 16.87 -34.32
N VAL A 538 -11.28 15.88 -33.92
CA VAL A 538 -11.26 15.27 -32.58
C VAL A 538 -9.92 14.57 -32.31
N ASN A 539 -9.36 13.89 -33.31
CA ASN A 539 -8.04 13.28 -33.17
C ASN A 539 -6.91 14.31 -33.07
N ALA A 540 -7.04 15.45 -33.74
CA ALA A 540 -6.12 16.57 -33.61
C ALA A 540 -6.17 17.17 -32.19
N VAL A 541 -7.37 17.41 -31.63
CA VAL A 541 -7.55 17.84 -30.24
C VAL A 541 -6.89 16.83 -29.29
N ARG A 542 -7.09 15.54 -29.53
CA ARG A 542 -6.46 14.47 -28.72
C ARG A 542 -4.94 14.56 -28.73
N GLU A 543 -4.31 14.71 -29.89
CA GLU A 543 -2.86 14.88 -30.00
C GLU A 543 -2.38 16.16 -29.31
N GLY A 544 -3.09 17.27 -29.47
CA GLY A 544 -2.77 18.54 -28.81
C GLY A 544 -2.84 18.45 -27.28
N VAL A 545 -3.88 17.82 -26.75
CA VAL A 545 -4.00 17.57 -25.31
C VAL A 545 -2.90 16.62 -24.81
N LYS A 546 -2.58 15.56 -25.55
CA LYS A 546 -1.46 14.66 -25.24
C LYS A 546 -0.14 15.42 -25.15
N ASN A 547 0.16 16.29 -26.10
CA ASN A 547 1.34 17.14 -26.07
C ASN A 547 1.41 18.01 -24.81
N VAL A 548 0.28 18.59 -24.39
CA VAL A 548 0.20 19.37 -23.15
C VAL A 548 0.47 18.51 -21.91
N LEU A 549 -0.16 17.34 -21.80
CA LEU A 549 -0.02 16.44 -20.64
C LEU A 549 1.41 15.85 -20.47
N CYS A 550 2.22 15.85 -21.53
CA CYS A 550 3.60 15.42 -21.50
C CYS A 550 4.60 16.60 -21.53
N SER A 551 4.11 17.85 -21.51
CA SER A 551 4.94 19.03 -21.53
C SER A 551 5.58 19.32 -20.17
N PRO A 552 6.77 19.97 -20.13
CA PRO A 552 7.38 20.39 -18.85
C PRO A 552 6.46 21.30 -18.01
N ALA A 553 5.67 22.16 -18.63
CA ALA A 553 4.73 23.06 -17.93
C ALA A 553 3.63 22.28 -17.18
N PHE A 554 3.24 21.10 -17.66
CA PHE A 554 2.31 20.21 -16.96
C PHE A 554 3.02 19.33 -15.94
N LEU A 555 4.13 18.70 -16.37
CA LEU A 555 4.80 17.65 -15.58
C LEU A 555 5.55 18.19 -14.36
N TYR A 556 6.02 19.45 -14.37
CA TYR A 556 6.82 19.98 -13.29
C TYR A 556 6.06 20.98 -12.42
N VAL A 557 6.23 20.85 -11.12
CA VAL A 557 5.72 21.80 -10.11
C VAL A 557 6.84 22.71 -9.65
N GLY A 558 6.56 24.01 -9.55
CA GLY A 558 7.56 25.03 -9.19
C GLY A 558 8.27 25.64 -10.41
N ALA A 559 7.86 25.27 -11.62
CA ALA A 559 8.37 25.85 -12.87
C ALA A 559 7.47 26.94 -13.44
N GLU A 560 6.45 27.36 -12.70
CA GLU A 560 5.43 28.30 -13.17
C GLU A 560 5.90 29.76 -13.24
N GLY A 561 7.18 30.02 -13.07
CA GLY A 561 7.73 31.36 -13.03
C GLY A 561 8.84 31.63 -14.04
N LYS A 562 9.38 32.84 -13.98
CA LYS A 562 10.55 33.25 -14.73
C LYS A 562 11.72 32.30 -14.46
N PRO A 563 12.60 32.05 -15.44
CA PRO A 563 13.84 31.32 -15.21
C PRO A 563 14.53 31.92 -13.98
N LEU A 564 14.86 31.11 -13.00
CA LEU A 564 15.67 31.53 -11.87
C LEU A 564 16.98 32.11 -12.41
N ALA A 565 17.13 33.42 -12.36
CA ALA A 565 18.42 34.02 -12.60
C ALA A 565 19.37 33.42 -11.56
N LEU A 566 20.47 32.81 -12.03
CA LEU A 566 21.56 32.34 -11.18
C LEU A 566 22.22 33.56 -10.51
N ALA A 567 21.58 34.10 -9.46
CA ALA A 567 22.15 35.14 -8.64
C ALA A 567 23.26 34.52 -7.79
N ALA A 568 24.39 35.21 -7.69
CA ALA A 568 25.58 34.75 -6.98
C ALA A 568 25.36 34.51 -5.46
N LYS A 569 24.34 35.11 -4.85
CA LYS A 569 23.77 34.79 -3.52
C LYS A 569 22.29 35.10 -3.54
N PRO A 570 21.41 34.07 -3.70
CA PRO A 570 19.96 34.29 -3.64
C PRO A 570 19.54 34.59 -2.18
N SER A 571 18.94 35.75 -1.97
CA SER A 571 18.19 36.03 -0.76
C SER A 571 16.84 35.27 -0.85
N PRO A 572 16.27 34.78 0.27
CA PRO A 572 14.95 34.17 0.30
C PRO A 572 13.91 35.13 -0.30
N GLN A 573 13.21 34.68 -1.35
CA GLN A 573 12.13 35.46 -1.93
C GLN A 573 10.82 34.77 -1.58
N PRO A 574 9.75 35.52 -1.28
CA PRO A 574 8.43 34.92 -1.11
C PRO A 574 8.05 34.14 -2.35
N VAL A 575 7.53 32.92 -2.15
CA VAL A 575 7.03 32.10 -3.25
C VAL A 575 5.87 32.82 -3.93
N ASP A 576 5.75 32.70 -5.26
CA ASP A 576 4.58 33.19 -5.98
C ASP A 576 3.29 32.56 -5.42
N ALA A 577 2.19 33.33 -5.37
CA ALA A 577 0.94 32.89 -4.76
C ALA A 577 0.34 31.66 -5.48
N LEU A 578 0.50 31.52 -6.80
CA LEU A 578 0.05 30.35 -7.57
C LEU A 578 0.92 29.13 -7.31
N GLN A 579 2.23 29.34 -7.14
CA GLN A 579 3.11 28.26 -6.69
C GLN A 579 2.77 27.83 -5.26
N LEU A 580 2.41 28.75 -4.36
CA LEU A 580 1.95 28.42 -3.02
C LEU A 580 0.67 27.60 -3.06
N ALA A 581 -0.29 27.94 -3.91
CA ALA A 581 -1.49 27.13 -4.14
C ALA A 581 -1.16 25.72 -4.62
N SER A 582 -0.21 25.59 -5.55
CA SER A 582 0.28 24.30 -6.04
C SER A 582 0.99 23.50 -4.94
N ARG A 583 1.89 24.14 -4.15
CA ARG A 583 2.56 23.47 -3.01
C ARG A 583 1.55 22.90 -2.02
N LEU A 584 0.52 23.68 -1.67
CA LEU A 584 -0.54 23.26 -0.74
C LEU A 584 -1.36 22.09 -1.30
N SER A 585 -1.81 22.20 -2.55
CA SER A 585 -2.68 21.18 -3.13
C SER A 585 -1.94 19.85 -3.32
N TYR A 586 -0.70 19.89 -3.80
CA TYR A 586 0.10 18.68 -3.90
C TYR A 586 0.52 18.13 -2.53
N LEU A 587 0.68 18.97 -1.50
CA LEU A 587 0.92 18.50 -0.14
C LEU A 587 -0.27 17.71 0.41
N LEU A 588 -1.48 18.28 0.36
CA LEU A 588 -2.65 17.75 1.06
C LEU A 588 -3.55 16.87 0.19
N TRP A 589 -3.54 17.05 -1.13
CA TRP A 589 -4.42 16.33 -2.06
C TRP A 589 -3.67 15.49 -3.09
N SER A 590 -2.32 15.64 -3.17
CA SER A 590 -1.51 15.05 -4.23
C SER A 590 -2.11 15.27 -5.63
N SER A 591 -2.71 16.43 -5.83
CA SER A 591 -3.44 16.81 -7.06
C SER A 591 -3.38 18.32 -7.31
N THR A 592 -3.94 18.74 -8.44
CA THR A 592 -4.02 20.15 -8.87
C THR A 592 -4.85 21.00 -7.91
N PRO A 593 -4.53 22.32 -7.74
CA PRO A 593 -5.36 23.25 -6.99
C PRO A 593 -6.79 23.33 -7.53
N ASP A 594 -7.75 23.49 -6.64
CA ASP A 594 -9.12 23.80 -7.00
C ASP A 594 -9.32 25.29 -7.35
N GLU A 595 -10.51 25.65 -7.84
CA GLU A 595 -10.83 27.01 -8.19
C GLU A 595 -10.74 27.99 -7.01
N THR A 596 -11.05 27.53 -5.80
CA THR A 596 -10.98 28.37 -4.58
C THR A 596 -9.54 28.77 -4.30
N LEU A 597 -8.62 27.81 -4.28
CA LEU A 597 -7.19 28.08 -4.11
C LEU A 597 -6.64 29.00 -5.22
N LEU A 598 -7.01 28.73 -6.48
CA LEU A 598 -6.55 29.57 -7.60
C LEU A 598 -7.08 31.01 -7.54
N LYS A 599 -8.35 31.20 -7.13
CA LYS A 599 -8.94 32.53 -6.92
C LYS A 599 -8.25 33.29 -5.78
N LEU A 600 -7.97 32.64 -4.65
CA LEU A 600 -7.25 33.24 -3.54
C LEU A 600 -5.81 33.60 -3.92
N ALA A 601 -5.15 32.75 -4.68
CA ALA A 601 -3.79 32.99 -5.18
C ALA A 601 -3.76 34.15 -6.17
N ALA A 602 -4.70 34.19 -7.14
CA ALA A 602 -4.79 35.29 -8.11
C ALA A 602 -5.10 36.63 -7.46
N ALA A 603 -5.80 36.64 -6.33
CA ALA A 603 -6.08 37.83 -5.54
C ALA A 603 -4.95 38.18 -4.52
N ASP A 604 -3.86 37.44 -4.54
CA ASP A 604 -2.72 37.50 -3.58
C ASP A 604 -3.14 37.40 -2.09
N LYS A 605 -4.28 36.76 -1.82
CA LYS A 605 -4.81 36.57 -0.47
C LYS A 605 -4.23 35.34 0.25
N LEU A 606 -3.70 34.38 -0.50
CA LEU A 606 -3.23 33.12 0.07
C LEU A 606 -1.99 33.28 0.97
N ARG A 607 -1.29 34.40 0.86
CA ARG A 607 -0.15 34.73 1.72
C ARG A 607 -0.56 35.29 3.09
N ASP A 608 -1.81 35.71 3.27
CA ASP A 608 -2.33 36.07 4.57
C ASP A 608 -2.38 34.85 5.48
N SER A 609 -1.80 34.95 6.67
CA SER A 609 -1.66 33.82 7.58
C SER A 609 -2.98 33.23 8.06
N ALA A 610 -4.01 34.07 8.24
CA ALA A 610 -5.34 33.64 8.64
C ALA A 610 -6.06 32.92 7.49
N VAL A 611 -5.94 33.43 6.26
CA VAL A 611 -6.47 32.80 5.05
C VAL A 611 -5.78 31.45 4.80
N LEU A 612 -4.44 31.42 4.86
CA LEU A 612 -3.66 30.21 4.70
C LEU A 612 -4.07 29.12 5.69
N ARG A 613 -4.22 29.50 6.98
CA ARG A 613 -4.67 28.60 8.03
C ARG A 613 -6.08 28.06 7.78
N ALA A 614 -6.99 28.92 7.34
CA ALA A 614 -8.37 28.52 7.01
C ALA A 614 -8.40 27.54 5.83
N GLU A 615 -7.58 27.80 4.79
CA GLU A 615 -7.49 26.93 3.62
C GLU A 615 -6.92 25.56 3.95
N VAL A 616 -5.89 25.48 4.77
CA VAL A 616 -5.35 24.20 5.24
C VAL A 616 -6.43 23.39 5.97
N LYS A 617 -7.23 24.02 6.84
CA LYS A 617 -8.36 23.35 7.51
C LYS A 617 -9.42 22.87 6.53
N ARG A 618 -9.81 23.73 5.57
CA ARG A 618 -10.76 23.36 4.52
C ARG A 618 -10.25 22.15 3.72
N MET A 619 -9.00 22.18 3.33
CA MET A 619 -8.39 21.14 2.52
C MET A 619 -8.27 19.81 3.28
N ILE A 620 -8.02 19.83 4.58
CA ILE A 620 -8.02 18.61 5.42
C ILE A 620 -9.44 18.03 5.56
N ALA A 621 -10.45 18.88 5.62
CA ALA A 621 -11.85 18.43 5.67
C ALA A 621 -12.38 17.87 4.34
N ASP A 622 -11.76 18.24 3.22
CA ASP A 622 -12.14 17.75 1.88
C ASP A 622 -11.83 16.24 1.74
N PRO A 623 -12.69 15.44 1.06
CA PRO A 623 -12.42 14.03 0.77
C PRO A 623 -11.07 13.76 0.10
N LYS A 624 -10.56 14.69 -0.72
CA LYS A 624 -9.23 14.59 -1.36
C LYS A 624 -8.07 14.47 -0.37
N ALA A 625 -8.25 14.88 0.89
CA ALA A 625 -7.24 14.70 1.94
C ALA A 625 -6.92 13.23 2.23
N SER A 626 -7.77 12.29 1.81
CA SER A 626 -7.46 10.86 1.81
C SER A 626 -6.18 10.54 1.03
N GLU A 627 -5.81 11.37 0.05
CA GLU A 627 -4.55 11.23 -0.69
C GLU A 627 -3.32 11.58 0.15
N PHE A 628 -3.43 12.56 1.06
CA PHE A 628 -2.37 12.81 2.05
C PHE A 628 -2.19 11.61 2.97
N VAL A 629 -3.28 11.03 3.45
CA VAL A 629 -3.25 9.81 4.27
C VAL A 629 -2.57 8.68 3.49
N ARG A 630 -2.98 8.41 2.29
CA ARG A 630 -2.43 7.34 1.44
C ARG A 630 -0.95 7.58 1.09
N SER A 631 -0.59 8.82 0.74
CA SER A 631 0.74 9.15 0.24
C SER A 631 1.74 9.45 1.36
N PHE A 632 1.36 10.19 2.38
CA PHE A 632 2.23 10.46 3.52
C PHE A 632 2.25 9.31 4.52
N ALA A 633 1.11 9.00 5.16
CA ALA A 633 1.05 7.98 6.20
C ALA A 633 1.34 6.58 5.67
N GLY A 634 0.86 6.25 4.46
CA GLY A 634 1.15 4.98 3.82
C GLY A 634 2.64 4.72 3.59
N GLN A 635 3.42 5.75 3.27
CA GLN A 635 4.87 5.65 3.12
C GLN A 635 5.60 5.73 4.47
N TRP A 636 5.21 6.66 5.35
CA TRP A 636 5.77 6.80 6.67
C TRP A 636 5.68 5.51 7.49
N LEU A 637 4.50 4.87 7.52
CA LEU A 637 4.26 3.63 8.25
C LEU A 637 4.69 2.36 7.47
N GLY A 638 5.06 2.49 6.19
CA GLY A 638 5.50 1.41 5.32
C GLY A 638 4.36 0.60 4.68
N VAL A 639 3.10 0.83 5.09
CA VAL A 639 1.94 0.02 4.65
C VAL A 639 1.55 0.23 3.18
N ARG A 640 2.05 1.25 2.51
CA ARG A 640 1.88 1.40 1.06
C ARG A 640 2.46 0.22 0.25
N ASN A 641 3.48 -0.43 0.80
CA ASN A 641 4.12 -1.60 0.19
C ASN A 641 3.58 -2.93 0.74
N PHE A 642 2.46 -2.91 1.45
CA PHE A 642 1.88 -4.08 2.09
C PHE A 642 1.66 -5.25 1.13
N ASP A 643 1.18 -4.96 -0.08
CA ASP A 643 0.92 -5.98 -1.10
C ASP A 643 2.19 -6.58 -1.73
N ASN A 644 3.32 -5.88 -1.63
CA ASN A 644 4.63 -6.34 -2.10
C ASN A 644 5.39 -7.15 -1.03
N GLY A 645 4.87 -7.21 0.20
CA GLY A 645 5.42 -8.01 1.28
C GLY A 645 5.05 -9.48 1.17
N ASN A 646 5.60 -10.28 2.07
CA ASN A 646 5.25 -11.70 2.17
C ASN A 646 3.90 -11.84 2.89
N PRO A 647 2.82 -12.26 2.22
CA PRO A 647 1.56 -12.48 2.89
C PRO A 647 1.67 -13.63 3.90
N PRO A 648 0.89 -13.62 4.97
CA PRO A 648 0.83 -14.75 5.88
C PRO A 648 0.55 -16.06 5.14
N ASN A 649 1.38 -17.06 5.40
CA ASN A 649 1.29 -18.35 4.74
C ASN A 649 -0.04 -19.04 5.11
N PRO A 650 -0.90 -19.36 4.14
CA PRO A 650 -2.20 -19.99 4.43
C PRO A 650 -2.11 -21.35 5.11
N ALA A 651 -0.98 -22.06 4.97
CA ALA A 651 -0.76 -23.33 5.66
C ALA A 651 -0.53 -23.14 7.16
N VAL A 652 -0.11 -21.93 7.55
CA VAL A 652 0.20 -21.53 8.93
C VAL A 652 -0.93 -20.71 9.54
N TYR A 653 -1.42 -19.73 8.78
CA TYR A 653 -2.42 -18.75 9.18
C TYR A 653 -3.65 -18.86 8.27
N ASN A 654 -4.31 -20.01 8.32
CA ASN A 654 -5.47 -20.31 7.47
C ASN A 654 -6.67 -19.38 7.72
N PHE A 655 -6.73 -18.73 8.87
CA PHE A 655 -7.73 -17.74 9.25
C PHE A 655 -7.46 -16.33 8.68
N TYR A 656 -6.23 -16.06 8.22
CA TYR A 656 -5.86 -14.76 7.68
C TYR A 656 -6.27 -14.70 6.20
N ASP A 657 -7.55 -14.49 5.98
CA ASP A 657 -8.18 -14.42 4.67
C ASP A 657 -7.97 -13.05 3.99
N GLN A 658 -8.45 -12.91 2.76
CA GLN A 658 -8.32 -11.67 2.01
C GLN A 658 -9.09 -10.49 2.65
N PRO A 659 -10.34 -10.64 3.13
CA PRO A 659 -11.03 -9.56 3.83
C PRO A 659 -10.28 -9.06 5.07
N LEU A 660 -9.71 -9.97 5.87
CA LEU A 660 -8.87 -9.58 7.01
C LEU A 660 -7.57 -8.89 6.54
N ARG A 661 -6.96 -9.39 5.47
CA ARG A 661 -5.77 -8.76 4.86
C ARG A 661 -6.05 -7.32 4.43
N GLU A 662 -7.17 -7.08 3.73
CA GLU A 662 -7.56 -5.73 3.32
C GLU A 662 -7.88 -4.84 4.53
N SER A 663 -8.55 -5.39 5.54
CA SER A 663 -8.82 -4.67 6.78
C SER A 663 -7.52 -4.30 7.51
N SER A 664 -6.57 -5.24 7.60
CA SER A 664 -5.25 -5.01 8.21
C SER A 664 -4.45 -3.93 7.47
N LYS A 665 -4.48 -3.95 6.14
CA LYS A 665 -3.82 -2.93 5.30
C LYS A 665 -4.41 -1.54 5.53
N ARG A 666 -5.73 -1.44 5.69
CA ARG A 666 -6.45 -0.18 5.88
C ARG A 666 -6.31 0.38 7.29
N GLU A 667 -6.22 -0.45 8.31
CA GLU A 667 -6.22 -0.05 9.72
C GLU A 667 -5.27 1.13 10.04
N PRO A 668 -3.97 1.11 9.69
CA PRO A 668 -3.08 2.24 9.99
C PRO A 668 -3.48 3.53 9.28
N LEU A 669 -4.08 3.42 8.09
CA LEU A 669 -4.53 4.58 7.30
C LEU A 669 -5.81 5.17 7.87
N GLU A 670 -6.77 4.33 8.25
CA GLU A 670 -8.04 4.75 8.88
C GLU A 670 -7.76 5.39 10.26
N PHE A 671 -6.82 4.85 11.02
CA PHE A 671 -6.37 5.44 12.26
C PHE A 671 -5.73 6.81 12.05
N PHE A 672 -4.80 6.93 11.10
CA PHE A 672 -4.19 8.21 10.76
C PHE A 672 -5.24 9.23 10.30
N GLN A 673 -6.18 8.80 9.45
CA GLN A 673 -7.28 9.64 8.98
C GLN A 673 -8.15 10.15 10.12
N THR A 674 -8.42 9.32 11.12
CA THR A 674 -9.17 9.71 12.33
C THR A 674 -8.39 10.74 13.13
N VAL A 675 -7.10 10.51 13.41
CA VAL A 675 -6.24 11.48 14.10
C VAL A 675 -6.17 12.82 13.35
N LEU A 676 -6.11 12.77 12.01
CA LEU A 676 -6.07 13.97 11.17
C LEU A 676 -7.41 14.73 11.20
N ARG A 677 -8.53 14.04 10.98
CA ARG A 677 -9.86 14.70 10.86
C ARG A 677 -10.39 15.23 12.17
N GLU A 678 -10.18 14.49 13.26
CA GLU A 678 -10.61 14.88 14.60
C GLU A 678 -9.60 15.81 15.29
N ASP A 679 -8.50 16.14 14.61
CA ASP A 679 -7.41 16.97 15.13
C ASP A 679 -6.86 16.47 16.48
N LEU A 680 -6.58 15.18 16.56
CA LEU A 680 -6.08 14.55 17.77
C LEU A 680 -4.57 14.71 17.92
N SER A 681 -4.08 14.45 19.13
CA SER A 681 -2.66 14.44 19.43
C SER A 681 -1.93 13.34 18.66
N VAL A 682 -0.77 13.66 18.08
CA VAL A 682 0.09 12.67 17.43
C VAL A 682 0.64 11.61 18.40
N LEU A 683 0.58 11.86 19.70
CA LEU A 683 0.98 10.89 20.72
C LEU A 683 0.10 9.64 20.71
N ASN A 684 -1.11 9.73 20.13
CA ASN A 684 -1.98 8.57 19.88
C ASN A 684 -1.32 7.52 18.96
N PHE A 685 -0.34 7.90 18.14
CA PHE A 685 0.42 6.93 17.35
C PHE A 685 1.33 6.05 18.23
N LEU A 686 1.81 6.54 19.36
CA LEU A 686 2.60 5.76 20.30
C LEU A 686 1.71 4.88 21.18
N ASN A 687 0.66 5.47 21.72
CA ASN A 687 -0.35 4.77 22.52
C ASN A 687 -1.66 5.57 22.50
N SER A 688 -2.78 4.90 22.28
CA SER A 688 -4.11 5.51 22.27
C SER A 688 -5.08 4.72 23.16
N ASP A 689 -6.10 5.40 23.67
CA ASP A 689 -7.22 4.85 24.40
C ASP A 689 -8.34 4.35 23.47
N PHE A 690 -8.11 4.38 22.15
CA PHE A 690 -9.03 3.91 21.13
C PHE A 690 -8.32 3.16 20.00
N LEU A 691 -9.11 2.39 19.26
CA LEU A 691 -8.76 1.75 17.99
C LEU A 691 -9.68 2.26 16.89
N VAL A 692 -9.29 2.09 15.65
CA VAL A 692 -10.14 2.33 14.48
C VAL A 692 -10.18 1.04 13.67
N ILE A 693 -11.23 0.25 13.90
CA ILE A 693 -11.34 -1.11 13.38
C ILE A 693 -12.74 -1.42 12.86
N ASN A 694 -12.84 -2.44 12.04
CA ASN A 694 -14.09 -3.06 11.60
C ASN A 694 -14.29 -4.43 12.28
N GLU A 695 -15.39 -5.11 11.97
CA GLU A 695 -15.70 -6.41 12.54
C GLU A 695 -14.59 -7.47 12.33
N ARG A 696 -13.93 -7.47 11.15
CA ARG A 696 -12.86 -8.45 10.83
C ARG A 696 -11.67 -8.29 11.77
N LEU A 697 -11.22 -7.06 11.98
CA LEU A 697 -10.14 -6.76 12.92
C LEU A 697 -10.56 -6.97 14.36
N ALA A 698 -11.79 -6.64 14.72
CA ALA A 698 -12.30 -6.87 16.05
C ALA A 698 -12.26 -8.36 16.42
N LYS A 699 -12.73 -9.24 15.53
CA LYS A 699 -12.61 -10.69 15.71
C LYS A 699 -11.16 -11.16 15.77
N HIS A 700 -10.28 -10.57 14.96
CA HIS A 700 -8.85 -10.89 14.97
C HIS A 700 -8.17 -10.50 16.29
N TYR A 701 -8.66 -9.44 16.94
CA TYR A 701 -8.14 -8.90 18.19
C TYR A 701 -8.88 -9.41 19.44
N ASP A 702 -9.86 -10.28 19.27
CA ASP A 702 -10.76 -10.78 20.33
C ASP A 702 -11.54 -9.64 21.03
N ILE A 703 -11.98 -8.65 20.24
CA ILE A 703 -12.80 -7.52 20.69
C ILE A 703 -14.25 -7.80 20.31
N LYS A 704 -15.16 -7.63 21.25
CA LYS A 704 -16.60 -7.88 21.09
C LYS A 704 -17.35 -6.62 20.66
N ASP A 705 -18.57 -6.82 20.18
CA ASP A 705 -19.56 -5.75 19.92
C ASP A 705 -19.16 -4.77 18.80
N VAL A 706 -18.33 -5.22 17.85
CA VAL A 706 -18.02 -4.48 16.62
C VAL A 706 -18.56 -5.28 15.44
N GLU A 707 -19.49 -4.70 14.68
CA GLU A 707 -20.17 -5.38 13.57
C GLU A 707 -20.02 -4.60 12.26
N GLY A 708 -19.94 -5.34 11.14
CA GLY A 708 -19.91 -4.80 9.78
C GLY A 708 -18.54 -4.37 9.26
N GLU A 709 -18.50 -4.03 7.99
CA GLU A 709 -17.28 -3.75 7.23
C GLU A 709 -16.71 -2.33 7.47
N GLU A 710 -17.53 -1.41 8.01
CA GLU A 710 -17.15 -0.02 8.20
C GLU A 710 -16.21 0.15 9.39
N PHE A 711 -15.12 0.86 9.16
CA PHE A 711 -14.18 1.24 10.21
C PHE A 711 -14.80 2.27 11.15
N ARG A 712 -14.62 2.03 12.44
CA ARG A 712 -15.13 2.93 13.49
C ARG A 712 -14.20 3.00 14.66
N ARG A 713 -14.26 4.12 15.36
CA ARG A 713 -13.55 4.31 16.62
C ARG A 713 -14.20 3.48 17.72
N VAL A 714 -13.41 2.65 18.40
CA VAL A 714 -13.82 1.84 19.54
C VAL A 714 -12.81 2.00 20.68
N PRO A 715 -13.20 1.88 21.96
CA PRO A 715 -12.26 1.93 23.08
C PRO A 715 -11.18 0.85 22.94
N ALA A 716 -9.93 1.19 23.27
CA ALA A 716 -8.87 0.20 23.38
C ALA A 716 -9.09 -0.68 24.61
N PRO A 717 -8.76 -2.00 24.54
CA PRO A 717 -8.83 -2.88 25.69
C PRO A 717 -7.93 -2.39 26.85
N GLU A 718 -8.41 -2.52 28.10
CA GLU A 718 -7.68 -2.10 29.30
C GLU A 718 -6.40 -2.91 29.56
N ASP A 719 -6.26 -4.08 28.92
CA ASP A 719 -5.09 -4.94 29.05
C ASP A 719 -3.81 -4.35 28.42
N GLY A 720 -3.91 -3.19 27.77
CA GLY A 720 -2.81 -2.46 27.12
C GLY A 720 -2.17 -3.16 25.92
N ARG A 721 -2.71 -4.30 25.49
CA ARG A 721 -2.21 -5.04 24.32
C ARG A 721 -2.42 -4.27 23.03
N ARG A 722 -3.40 -3.38 22.95
CA ARG A 722 -3.74 -2.57 21.79
C ARG A 722 -3.60 -1.08 22.11
N GLY A 723 -3.78 -0.25 21.11
CA GLY A 723 -3.60 1.20 21.18
C GLY A 723 -2.30 1.65 20.52
N GLY A 724 -2.40 2.65 19.65
CA GLY A 724 -1.31 3.14 18.81
C GLY A 724 -0.91 2.17 17.70
N VAL A 725 0.11 2.56 16.92
CA VAL A 725 0.51 1.85 15.70
C VAL A 725 1.27 0.54 15.98
N LEU A 726 1.86 0.39 17.15
CA LEU A 726 2.69 -0.77 17.51
C LEU A 726 1.91 -2.09 17.56
N GLY A 727 0.60 -2.02 17.82
CA GLY A 727 -0.27 -3.19 17.92
C GLY A 727 -1.11 -3.48 16.68
N MET A 728 -0.92 -2.76 15.58
CA MET A 728 -1.75 -2.89 14.38
C MET A 728 -1.34 -4.07 13.52
N SER A 729 -2.31 -4.91 13.14
CA SER A 729 -2.12 -6.08 12.29
C SER A 729 -1.41 -5.73 10.99
N GLY A 730 -1.80 -4.64 10.32
CA GLY A 730 -1.21 -4.24 9.06
C GLY A 730 0.29 -3.98 9.13
N ILE A 731 0.75 -3.32 10.19
CA ILE A 731 2.17 -3.03 10.42
C ILE A 731 2.93 -4.31 10.78
N LEU A 732 2.40 -5.08 11.72
CA LEU A 732 3.04 -6.30 12.21
C LEU A 732 3.15 -7.37 11.12
N THR A 733 2.14 -7.50 10.27
CA THR A 733 2.15 -8.40 9.11
C THR A 733 3.15 -7.95 8.05
N TYR A 734 3.21 -6.67 7.74
CA TYR A 734 4.22 -6.12 6.82
C TYR A 734 5.66 -6.37 7.28
N LEU A 735 5.88 -6.38 8.60
CA LEU A 735 7.19 -6.59 9.22
C LEU A 735 7.55 -8.07 9.46
N ALA A 736 6.71 -9.00 9.03
CA ALA A 736 6.94 -10.45 9.11
C ALA A 736 7.42 -11.04 7.77
N ASP A 737 7.80 -12.32 7.75
CA ASP A 737 8.16 -13.04 6.51
C ASP A 737 7.03 -13.92 5.97
N GLY A 738 5.84 -13.81 6.54
CA GLY A 738 4.67 -14.62 6.21
C GLY A 738 4.54 -15.91 7.02
N THR A 739 5.59 -16.39 7.68
CA THR A 739 5.55 -17.58 8.53
C THR A 739 5.89 -17.27 9.98
N ARG A 740 6.78 -16.32 10.20
CA ARG A 740 7.34 -15.98 11.52
C ARG A 740 7.55 -14.47 11.66
N THR A 741 7.73 -14.05 12.90
CA THR A 741 8.10 -12.70 13.26
C THR A 741 9.58 -12.44 12.96
N LEU A 742 9.92 -11.19 12.68
CA LEU A 742 11.28 -10.72 12.44
C LEU A 742 11.59 -9.58 13.42
N PRO A 743 12.08 -9.86 14.65
CA PRO A 743 12.29 -8.83 15.67
C PRO A 743 13.22 -7.71 15.22
N VAL A 744 14.29 -8.02 14.52
CA VAL A 744 15.23 -7.00 13.99
C VAL A 744 14.51 -6.05 13.03
N ARG A 745 13.66 -6.57 12.15
CA ARG A 745 12.88 -5.75 11.22
C ARG A 745 11.84 -4.87 11.95
N ARG A 746 11.22 -5.40 13.02
CA ARG A 746 10.33 -4.62 13.89
C ARG A 746 11.10 -3.50 14.59
N ALA A 747 12.29 -3.79 15.12
CA ALA A 747 13.14 -2.81 15.78
C ALA A 747 13.58 -1.68 14.85
N THR A 748 14.11 -2.03 13.69
CA THR A 748 14.55 -1.03 12.70
C THR A 748 13.39 -0.16 12.23
N TRP A 749 12.18 -0.73 12.09
CA TRP A 749 10.98 0.04 11.77
C TRP A 749 10.60 1.01 12.89
N VAL A 750 10.63 0.61 14.17
CA VAL A 750 10.36 1.51 15.30
C VAL A 750 11.32 2.69 15.30
N LEU A 751 12.61 2.42 15.12
CA LEU A 751 13.63 3.46 15.10
C LEU A 751 13.47 4.42 13.90
N ASP A 752 13.26 3.91 12.72
CA ASP A 752 13.09 4.75 11.52
C ASP A 752 11.73 5.46 11.50
N ALA A 753 10.62 4.72 11.66
CA ALA A 753 9.29 5.31 11.52
C ALA A 753 8.95 6.26 12.67
N LEU A 754 9.25 5.90 13.93
CA LEU A 754 8.82 6.68 15.08
C LEU A 754 9.86 7.71 15.51
N TRP A 755 11.16 7.41 15.42
CA TRP A 755 12.20 8.35 15.86
C TRP A 755 13.03 8.97 14.74
N ASN A 756 12.76 8.60 13.49
CA ASN A 756 13.53 9.04 12.33
C ASN A 756 15.04 8.81 12.50
N GLN A 757 15.41 7.69 13.12
CA GLN A 757 16.77 7.22 13.36
C GLN A 757 17.02 5.92 12.61
N PRO A 758 17.12 5.94 11.26
CA PRO A 758 17.33 4.73 10.47
C PRO A 758 18.64 4.05 10.87
N THR A 759 18.58 2.74 11.02
CA THR A 759 19.79 1.94 11.29
C THR A 759 20.60 1.78 10.01
N PRO A 760 21.93 1.78 10.09
CA PRO A 760 22.78 1.45 8.95
C PRO A 760 22.44 0.09 8.35
N ALA A 761 22.64 -0.06 7.04
CA ALA A 761 22.50 -1.35 6.38
C ALA A 761 23.46 -2.39 7.04
N PRO A 762 23.03 -3.65 7.18
CA PRO A 762 23.91 -4.67 7.70
C PRO A 762 25.15 -4.83 6.82
N PRO A 763 26.32 -5.16 7.40
CA PRO A 763 27.52 -5.42 6.61
C PRO A 763 27.26 -6.53 5.57
N PRO A 764 27.92 -6.50 4.40
CA PRO A 764 27.72 -7.49 3.33
C PRO A 764 27.88 -8.95 3.78
N ASN A 765 28.61 -9.18 4.85
CA ASN A 765 28.88 -10.51 5.42
C ASN A 765 28.09 -10.81 6.71
N ALA A 766 27.12 -9.97 7.06
CA ALA A 766 26.20 -10.27 8.16
C ALA A 766 25.23 -11.37 7.70
N GLY A 767 25.66 -12.62 7.65
CA GLY A 767 24.84 -13.75 7.23
C GLY A 767 23.47 -13.77 7.88
N ASP A 768 22.54 -14.52 7.31
CA ASP A 768 21.25 -14.83 7.93
C ASP A 768 21.46 -15.34 9.35
N LEU A 769 20.48 -15.10 10.22
CA LEU A 769 20.47 -15.71 11.54
C LEU A 769 20.79 -17.22 11.39
N PRO A 770 21.76 -17.77 12.13
CA PRO A 770 22.15 -19.17 11.99
C PRO A 770 20.91 -20.05 11.98
N VAL A 771 20.81 -20.97 11.01
CA VAL A 771 19.78 -22.00 11.00
C VAL A 771 20.00 -22.86 12.24
N ILE A 772 19.24 -22.59 13.28
CA ILE A 772 19.40 -23.26 14.56
C ILE A 772 18.74 -24.62 14.47
N LYS A 773 19.53 -25.69 14.70
CA LYS A 773 19.03 -27.05 14.70
C LYS A 773 18.05 -27.33 15.86
N ASP A 774 18.12 -26.54 16.93
CA ASP A 774 17.24 -26.67 18.08
C ASP A 774 15.98 -25.80 17.91
N LYS A 775 14.87 -26.43 17.53
CA LYS A 775 13.56 -25.79 17.35
C LYS A 775 12.95 -25.26 18.66
N ASN A 776 13.49 -25.62 19.82
CA ASN A 776 12.97 -25.23 21.13
C ASN A 776 13.59 -23.94 21.69
N LEU A 777 14.58 -23.35 20.99
CA LEU A 777 15.18 -22.11 21.44
C LEU A 777 14.24 -20.93 21.17
N SER A 778 14.05 -20.10 22.20
CA SER A 778 13.29 -18.85 22.04
C SER A 778 13.96 -17.89 21.04
N VAL A 779 13.19 -16.98 20.43
CA VAL A 779 13.71 -15.93 19.55
C VAL A 779 14.78 -15.10 20.26
N ARG A 780 14.56 -14.78 21.53
CA ARG A 780 15.55 -14.09 22.37
C ARG A 780 16.86 -14.86 22.46
N ALA A 781 16.81 -16.14 22.82
CA ALA A 781 18.01 -16.97 22.94
C ALA A 781 18.79 -17.06 21.60
N ARG A 782 18.08 -17.11 20.48
CA ARG A 782 18.68 -17.07 19.14
C ARG A 782 19.41 -15.76 18.85
N LEU A 783 18.81 -14.62 19.19
CA LEU A 783 19.44 -13.30 19.05
C LEU A 783 20.65 -13.15 19.98
N GLU A 784 20.59 -13.69 21.19
CA GLU A 784 21.69 -13.69 22.15
C GLU A 784 22.88 -14.51 21.65
N GLN A 785 22.64 -15.68 21.03
CA GLN A 785 23.69 -16.43 20.35
C GLN A 785 24.31 -15.64 19.18
N HIS A 786 23.50 -14.95 18.38
CA HIS A 786 23.99 -14.13 17.27
C HIS A 786 24.85 -12.96 17.78
N ARG A 787 24.54 -12.38 18.93
CA ARG A 787 25.29 -11.29 19.57
C ARG A 787 26.64 -11.71 20.17
N GLN A 788 26.96 -12.98 20.25
CA GLN A 788 28.27 -13.42 20.73
C GLN A 788 29.44 -12.93 19.87
N SER A 789 29.16 -12.61 18.57
CA SER A 789 30.14 -11.93 17.73
C SER A 789 30.17 -10.43 18.06
N GLU A 790 31.34 -9.86 18.33
CA GLU A 790 31.51 -8.42 18.64
C GLU A 790 30.97 -7.51 17.53
N ASN A 791 31.12 -7.92 16.27
CA ASN A 791 30.62 -7.17 15.10
C ASN A 791 29.09 -7.09 15.10
N CYS A 792 28.40 -8.16 15.46
CA CYS A 792 26.94 -8.20 15.53
C CYS A 792 26.42 -7.49 16.80
N ALA A 793 27.11 -7.65 17.93
CA ALA A 793 26.75 -7.08 19.22
C ALA A 793 26.68 -5.54 19.18
N SER A 794 27.51 -4.88 18.38
CA SER A 794 27.56 -3.41 18.30
C SER A 794 26.25 -2.78 17.80
N CYS A 795 25.57 -3.42 16.86
CA CYS A 795 24.26 -2.99 16.35
C CYS A 795 23.12 -3.56 17.19
N HIS A 796 23.16 -4.88 17.46
CA HIS A 796 22.07 -5.58 18.13
C HIS A 796 21.82 -5.12 19.57
N SER A 797 22.84 -4.65 20.31
CA SER A 797 22.66 -4.05 21.62
C SER A 797 21.79 -2.78 21.62
N ARG A 798 21.68 -2.10 20.47
CA ARG A 798 20.88 -0.88 20.34
C ARG A 798 19.47 -1.16 19.81
N ILE A 799 19.27 -2.23 19.04
CA ILE A 799 18.04 -2.46 18.29
C ILE A 799 17.17 -3.58 18.88
N ASP A 800 17.76 -4.64 19.45
CA ASP A 800 17.00 -5.83 19.82
C ASP A 800 15.87 -5.57 20.82
N ALA A 801 16.07 -4.68 21.79
CA ALA A 801 15.05 -4.35 22.79
C ALA A 801 13.73 -3.87 22.16
N PHE A 802 13.83 -3.04 21.10
CA PHE A 802 12.64 -2.51 20.39
C PHE A 802 11.85 -3.62 19.67
N GLY A 803 12.54 -4.61 19.12
CA GLY A 803 11.89 -5.70 18.40
C GLY A 803 11.33 -6.76 19.32
N LEU A 804 12.08 -7.13 20.37
CA LEU A 804 11.65 -8.11 21.37
C LEU A 804 10.43 -7.64 22.15
N ALA A 805 10.30 -6.32 22.40
CA ALA A 805 9.12 -5.73 23.02
C ALA A 805 7.80 -6.05 22.28
N LEU A 806 7.87 -6.39 20.99
CA LEU A 806 6.70 -6.68 20.14
C LEU A 806 6.49 -8.17 19.88
N GLU A 807 7.24 -9.09 20.50
CA GLU A 807 7.17 -10.53 20.19
C GLU A 807 5.91 -11.22 20.70
N ASN A 808 5.15 -10.62 21.61
CA ASN A 808 3.82 -11.10 21.93
C ASN A 808 2.83 -11.04 20.73
N TYR A 809 3.15 -10.31 19.69
CA TYR A 809 2.37 -10.35 18.44
C TYR A 809 3.00 -11.35 17.48
N ASP A 810 2.20 -12.24 16.93
CA ASP A 810 2.61 -13.16 15.87
C ASP A 810 2.82 -12.44 14.51
N ALA A 811 3.02 -13.21 13.44
CA ALA A 811 3.22 -12.65 12.10
C ALA A 811 1.95 -12.02 11.49
N THR A 812 0.79 -12.19 12.09
CA THR A 812 -0.49 -11.58 11.68
C THR A 812 -0.96 -10.46 12.61
N GLY A 813 -0.17 -10.19 13.67
CA GLY A 813 -0.55 -9.24 14.72
C GLY A 813 -1.49 -9.81 15.78
N MET A 814 -1.75 -11.12 15.79
CA MET A 814 -2.48 -11.77 16.89
C MET A 814 -1.62 -11.84 18.15
N TRP A 815 -2.27 -11.70 19.31
CA TRP A 815 -1.56 -11.84 20.60
C TRP A 815 -1.25 -13.30 20.94
N ARG A 816 -0.07 -13.54 21.47
CA ARG A 816 0.39 -14.84 21.95
C ARG A 816 1.29 -14.67 23.20
N ASP A 817 1.16 -15.57 24.17
CA ASP A 817 2.00 -15.58 25.37
C ASP A 817 3.17 -16.58 25.26
N ARG A 818 3.09 -17.48 24.28
CA ARG A 818 4.14 -18.48 24.00
C ARG A 818 4.57 -18.42 22.56
N GLN A 819 5.83 -18.76 22.35
CA GLN A 819 6.39 -18.81 21.01
C GLN A 819 5.82 -20.05 20.30
N ASN A 820 5.11 -19.83 19.22
CA ASN A 820 4.63 -20.93 18.41
C ASN A 820 5.81 -21.56 17.65
N GLY A 821 5.89 -22.90 17.64
CA GLY A 821 6.67 -23.57 16.63
C GLY A 821 6.22 -23.09 15.24
N GLU A 822 7.12 -23.08 14.27
CA GLU A 822 6.84 -22.58 12.92
C GLU A 822 5.46 -23.10 12.44
N GLY A 823 4.45 -22.24 12.48
CA GLY A 823 3.17 -22.48 11.85
C GLY A 823 2.05 -23.11 12.66
N MET A 824 2.10 -23.16 13.98
CA MET A 824 1.00 -23.72 14.78
C MET A 824 0.63 -22.85 15.99
N ARG A 825 -0.62 -23.00 16.47
CA ARG A 825 -1.02 -22.46 17.79
C ARG A 825 -0.10 -23.05 18.85
N GLY A 826 0.45 -22.17 19.70
CA GLY A 826 1.41 -22.54 20.73
C GLY A 826 1.03 -23.80 21.52
N ASN A 827 1.97 -24.72 21.63
CA ASN A 827 1.85 -25.88 22.48
C ASN A 827 2.21 -25.45 23.93
N LYS A 828 1.68 -26.15 24.93
CA LYS A 828 2.04 -25.92 26.34
C LYS A 828 3.54 -26.03 26.61
N ASN A 829 4.28 -26.73 25.77
CA ASN A 829 5.72 -26.92 25.85
C ASN A 829 6.56 -25.86 25.13
N ASP A 830 5.93 -24.93 24.38
CA ASP A 830 6.65 -23.87 23.69
C ASP A 830 7.21 -22.86 24.71
N PRO A 831 8.38 -22.24 24.46
CA PRO A 831 8.94 -21.23 25.33
C PRO A 831 7.98 -20.08 25.59
N ALA A 832 7.91 -19.61 26.84
CA ALA A 832 7.23 -18.36 27.14
C ALA A 832 7.93 -17.18 26.43
N ILE A 833 7.16 -16.20 25.98
CA ILE A 833 7.71 -15.00 25.37
C ILE A 833 8.15 -14.04 26.47
N ASP A 834 9.42 -13.66 26.40
CA ASP A 834 10.01 -12.62 27.23
C ASP A 834 10.25 -11.37 26.39
N VAL A 835 9.51 -10.31 26.68
CA VAL A 835 9.58 -9.02 26.00
C VAL A 835 10.43 -7.98 26.75
N SER A 836 10.98 -8.35 27.90
CA SER A 836 11.80 -7.45 28.70
C SER A 836 12.99 -6.88 27.91
N GLY A 837 13.46 -5.72 28.28
CA GLY A 837 14.61 -5.11 27.63
C GLY A 837 15.04 -3.81 28.28
N ALA A 838 16.14 -3.26 27.78
CA ALA A 838 16.61 -1.93 28.14
C ALA A 838 16.87 -1.12 26.87
N LEU A 839 16.42 0.12 26.84
CA LEU A 839 16.75 1.07 25.78
C LEU A 839 18.24 1.45 25.83
N PRO A 840 18.80 2.04 24.76
CA PRO A 840 20.22 2.42 24.71
C PRO A 840 20.68 3.35 25.84
N ASP A 841 19.76 4.12 26.42
CA ASP A 841 20.03 5.02 27.54
C ASP A 841 19.94 4.35 28.93
N GLY A 842 19.66 3.04 28.95
CA GLY A 842 19.55 2.23 30.17
C GLY A 842 18.15 2.20 30.78
N THR A 843 17.13 2.80 30.16
CA THR A 843 15.74 2.70 30.63
C THR A 843 15.22 1.27 30.42
N GLU A 844 14.87 0.59 31.48
CA GLU A 844 14.40 -0.79 31.47
C GLU A 844 12.88 -0.87 31.37
N PHE A 845 12.38 -1.97 30.79
CA PHE A 845 10.97 -2.35 30.75
C PHE A 845 10.85 -3.88 30.79
N THR A 846 9.74 -4.37 31.30
CA THR A 846 9.44 -5.80 31.44
C THR A 846 8.19 -6.23 30.68
N THR A 847 7.37 -5.28 30.31
CA THR A 847 6.10 -5.50 29.61
C THR A 847 5.97 -4.57 28.40
N LEU A 848 5.06 -4.92 27.46
CA LEU A 848 4.70 -4.05 26.34
C LEU A 848 4.13 -2.71 26.84
N GLN A 849 3.35 -2.71 27.91
CA GLN A 849 2.78 -1.48 28.48
C GLN A 849 3.88 -0.54 28.98
N GLU A 850 4.86 -1.07 29.72
CA GLU A 850 6.02 -0.29 30.18
C GLU A 850 6.86 0.20 29.00
N PHE A 851 7.02 -0.62 27.95
CA PHE A 851 7.69 -0.18 26.73
C PHE A 851 6.97 1.01 26.08
N LYS A 852 5.63 0.94 25.90
CA LYS A 852 4.84 2.08 25.38
C LYS A 852 4.93 3.32 26.27
N ALA A 853 4.86 3.13 27.60
CA ALA A 853 5.04 4.22 28.55
C ALA A 853 6.42 4.87 28.43
N THR A 854 7.48 4.07 28.27
CA THR A 854 8.83 4.55 28.04
C THR A 854 8.95 5.36 26.74
N LEU A 855 8.29 4.93 25.65
CA LEU A 855 8.24 5.72 24.42
C LEU A 855 7.54 7.07 24.64
N LEU A 856 6.48 7.11 25.44
CA LEU A 856 5.78 8.36 25.78
C LEU A 856 6.62 9.30 26.66
N THR A 857 7.48 8.79 27.56
CA THR A 857 8.43 9.66 28.28
C THR A 857 9.42 10.33 27.34
N LYS A 858 9.68 9.72 26.16
CA LYS A 858 10.57 10.22 25.11
C LYS A 858 9.81 10.84 23.93
N LYS A 859 8.57 11.32 24.17
CA LYS A 859 7.68 11.88 23.15
C LYS A 859 8.34 12.95 22.26
N GLU A 860 9.28 13.72 22.80
CA GLU A 860 9.98 14.77 22.04
C GLU A 860 10.80 14.19 20.86
N LEU A 861 11.41 13.01 21.04
CA LEU A 861 12.10 12.31 19.94
C LEU A 861 11.11 11.91 18.84
N PHE A 862 9.96 11.38 19.23
CA PHE A 862 8.90 11.01 18.29
C PHE A 862 8.33 12.22 17.54
N VAL A 863 7.98 13.30 18.28
CA VAL A 863 7.41 14.50 17.67
C VAL A 863 8.42 15.17 16.73
N ARG A 864 9.70 15.17 17.08
CA ARG A 864 10.78 15.65 16.23
C ARG A 864 10.89 14.80 14.96
N GLY A 865 10.95 13.47 15.08
CA GLY A 865 11.01 12.57 13.95
C GLY A 865 9.83 12.74 12.98
N LEU A 866 8.62 12.90 13.52
CA LEU A 866 7.43 13.17 12.72
C LEU A 866 7.48 14.56 12.04
N ALA A 867 7.97 15.59 12.74
CA ALA A 867 8.15 16.93 12.19
C ALA A 867 9.16 16.93 11.02
N GLU A 868 10.27 16.22 11.17
CA GLU A 868 11.27 16.04 10.10
C GLU A 868 10.68 15.32 8.89
N LYS A 869 9.90 14.24 9.10
CA LYS A 869 9.22 13.52 8.01
C LYS A 869 8.16 14.37 7.32
N LEU A 870 7.37 15.15 8.07
CA LEU A 870 6.39 16.09 7.50
C LEU A 870 7.06 17.18 6.68
N LEU A 871 8.12 17.77 7.21
CA LEU A 871 8.88 18.82 6.52
C LEU A 871 9.56 18.25 5.25
N CYS A 872 10.18 17.07 5.33
CA CYS A 872 10.76 16.37 4.19
C CYS A 872 9.70 16.14 3.07
N TYR A 873 8.55 15.65 3.46
CA TYR A 873 7.44 15.40 2.53
C TYR A 873 6.92 16.72 1.92
N ALA A 874 6.80 17.78 2.72
CA ALA A 874 6.31 19.08 2.26
C ALA A 874 7.28 19.76 1.30
N LEU A 875 8.59 19.73 1.60
CA LEU A 875 9.63 20.40 0.80
C LEU A 875 10.09 19.56 -0.41
N GLY A 876 9.82 18.24 -0.45
CA GLY A 876 10.28 17.36 -1.53
C GLY A 876 11.80 17.21 -1.60
N ARG A 877 12.50 17.31 -0.45
CA ARG A 877 13.94 17.12 -0.31
C ARG A 877 14.31 16.55 1.06
N PRO A 878 15.51 15.98 1.23
CA PRO A 878 15.98 15.55 2.55
C PRO A 878 16.08 16.75 3.51
N ILE A 879 15.92 16.45 4.79
CA ILE A 879 16.12 17.41 5.89
C ILE A 879 17.56 17.32 6.33
N GLY A 880 18.26 18.42 6.26
CA GLY A 880 19.66 18.55 6.68
C GLY A 880 19.82 19.30 8.01
N TYR A 881 21.06 19.49 8.43
CA TYR A 881 21.35 20.19 9.67
C TYR A 881 20.83 21.64 9.69
N GLY A 882 20.90 22.33 8.54
CA GLY A 882 20.42 23.72 8.42
C GLY A 882 18.89 23.88 8.58
N ASP A 883 18.12 22.77 8.52
CA ASP A 883 16.68 22.79 8.72
C ASP A 883 16.27 22.67 10.19
N ARG A 884 17.24 22.43 11.10
CA ARG A 884 17.00 22.11 12.50
C ARG A 884 16.17 23.17 13.22
N GLN A 885 16.45 24.44 12.99
CA GLN A 885 15.71 25.51 13.62
C GLN A 885 14.22 25.50 13.27
N ILE A 886 13.89 25.17 12.02
CA ILE A 886 12.49 25.07 11.58
C ILE A 886 11.84 23.86 12.21
N VAL A 887 12.53 22.73 12.30
CA VAL A 887 12.04 21.55 13.03
C VAL A 887 11.78 21.87 14.49
N ASP A 888 12.72 22.58 15.16
CA ASP A 888 12.55 23.02 16.54
C ASP A 888 11.32 23.94 16.73
N GLN A 889 11.08 24.85 15.78
CA GLN A 889 9.89 25.71 15.78
C GLN A 889 8.59 24.89 15.62
N ILE A 890 8.56 23.90 14.71
CA ILE A 890 7.40 23.02 14.53
C ILE A 890 7.12 22.22 15.81
N VAL A 891 8.17 21.64 16.42
CA VAL A 891 8.05 20.88 17.68
C VAL A 891 7.55 21.78 18.83
N ALA A 892 8.12 22.98 18.97
CA ALA A 892 7.71 23.94 19.99
C ALA A 892 6.26 24.43 19.79
N HIS A 893 5.83 24.62 18.54
CA HIS A 893 4.45 24.95 18.22
C HIS A 893 3.51 23.80 18.59
N ALA A 894 3.85 22.56 18.19
CA ALA A 894 3.07 21.38 18.52
C ALA A 894 2.91 21.20 20.04
N ALA A 895 3.99 21.37 20.80
CA ALA A 895 3.96 21.27 22.27
C ALA A 895 3.00 22.27 22.93
N LYS A 896 2.85 23.48 22.38
CA LYS A 896 1.90 24.50 22.86
C LYS A 896 0.45 24.19 22.50
N HIS A 897 0.21 23.25 21.57
CA HIS A 897 -1.11 22.90 21.05
C HIS A 897 -1.42 21.41 21.26
N ASP A 898 -1.02 20.83 22.39
CA ASP A 898 -1.30 19.44 22.79
C ASP A 898 -0.83 18.40 21.75
N TYR A 899 0.21 18.71 20.98
CA TYR A 899 0.76 17.88 19.92
C TYR A 899 -0.28 17.46 18.86
N ARG A 900 -1.23 18.34 18.54
CA ARG A 900 -2.27 18.08 17.54
C ARG A 900 -1.70 18.00 16.14
N LEU A 901 -2.16 17.03 15.36
CA LEU A 901 -1.62 16.77 14.02
C LEU A 901 -1.86 17.94 13.05
N GLN A 902 -3.04 18.54 13.07
CA GLN A 902 -3.30 19.69 12.19
C GLN A 902 -2.42 20.89 12.55
N GLU A 903 -2.11 21.10 13.82
CA GLU A 903 -1.20 22.18 14.24
C GLU A 903 0.24 21.94 13.77
N MET A 904 0.70 20.68 13.72
CA MET A 904 2.00 20.37 13.11
C MET A 904 2.01 20.65 11.60
N ILE A 905 0.93 20.31 10.89
CA ILE A 905 0.77 20.62 9.47
C ILE A 905 0.74 22.15 9.27
N GLN A 906 -0.02 22.87 10.09
CA GLN A 906 -0.11 24.34 10.04
C GLN A 906 1.27 24.99 10.25
N ALA A 907 2.03 24.54 11.25
CA ALA A 907 3.39 25.05 11.51
C ALA A 907 4.34 24.75 10.34
N THR A 908 4.20 23.58 9.72
CA THR A 908 5.00 23.18 8.56
C THR A 908 4.71 24.10 7.36
N VAL A 909 3.43 24.34 7.06
CA VAL A 909 2.97 25.18 5.94
C VAL A 909 3.31 26.67 6.19
N ALA A 910 3.23 27.13 7.44
CA ALA A 910 3.59 28.50 7.82
C ALA A 910 5.11 28.73 7.93
N SER A 911 5.91 27.67 7.80
CA SER A 911 7.38 27.81 7.93
C SER A 911 7.98 28.66 6.82
N PRO A 912 9.03 29.44 7.12
CA PRO A 912 9.75 30.21 6.09
C PRO A 912 10.18 29.34 4.90
N PHE A 913 10.56 28.09 5.13
CA PHE A 913 11.02 27.19 4.07
C PHE A 913 9.90 26.75 3.10
N PHE A 914 8.68 26.69 3.57
CA PHE A 914 7.53 26.40 2.70
C PHE A 914 7.06 27.65 1.93
N LEU A 915 7.22 28.85 2.55
CA LEU A 915 6.72 30.11 2.01
C LEU A 915 7.74 30.87 1.13
N THR A 916 8.98 30.41 1.03
CA THR A 916 10.03 31.04 0.20
C THR A 916 10.58 30.09 -0.86
N GLN A 917 11.31 30.65 -1.84
CA GLN A 917 12.00 29.94 -2.91
C GLN A 917 13.45 30.42 -3.06
#